data_afd6f3ea373116e90be31e5c4c95c6ea
#
_entry.id   afd6f3ea373116e90be31e5c4c95c6ea
#
_cell.length_a   1.000
_cell.length_b   1.000
_cell.length_c   1.000
_cell.angle_alpha   90.00
_cell.angle_beta   90.00
_cell.angle_gamma   90.00
#
_symmetry.space_group_name_H-M   'P 1'
#
loop_
_entity.id
_entity.type
_entity.pdbx_description
1 polymer ?
#
loop_
_entity_poly.entity_id
_entity_poly.type
_entity_poly.pdbx_seq_one_letter_code
_entity_poly.pdbx_strand_id
1 'polypeptide(L)'
;MRNRIQPQNRTRLRFRLLATTTFVLLLIASALMLVFQFGDSEESRAGVAANETMTTGSFIINMGVTPQTTGNGLKPYGMIYDLIRNYSVPVKWVIDPAKTKDANDFSHNAVNYKGGPFIIQKEFITPAVAARIAYWQTQGVVGAYTVSAISVPVAHTLTALPTVMIDSLSGNQSILAAYYANAGIPASAYSVGSPAQLTGCIDVWTNPHGDPTWNTHNYLYDFVTTQKSWIWAQCHSVSMMEYCKSSVAPIRQLNFLSSGGLQCYNNGKCGTNPEVHAGNSTSPYTYYYPTDPVMQFMGNMHGASSSGSEKWYVPLSTGQWNTATRRGVVTSNGASPREGVLLVYGPAYGDSNNGWVMYEAGHDLSTGGSSATDRVAAQRAYFNFILLAGTAKKININATVTATLPSGASGTASATVSSGTPPYSYQWTSQLGGTFANSSAATTAYTAPTVGGNTTDVVTLRVTDACGRVSLYTQFINITFSPLPVSLVSFEAKRNGQQVLTSWVTASEVNNDFFTIERSTDGSVFQALNRVAGRGTTSETSTYRWTDPQPPAGICYYRLRQTDYDGRSETFPSVMVEATRSGSRDIAIYPNPVRDRFMLPVTVESDCQATLRIYNATGACVQQRLLNLQRGSNTVNGTTADLPAGNYVLMLESEGLLTKSRFSLIR
;
A
#
# COMPACT_ATOMS: atom_id res chain seq x y z
N MET A 1 -27.76 64.98 31.62
CA MET A 1 -26.91 65.05 30.38
C MET A 1 -26.62 63.65 29.89
N ARG A 2 -27.22 63.32 28.76
CA ARG A 2 -27.07 62.00 28.09
C ARG A 2 -25.80 62.01 27.29
N ASN A 3 -24.88 61.04 27.48
CA ASN A 3 -23.82 60.75 26.53
C ASN A 3 -24.00 59.36 25.91
N ARG A 4 -24.18 59.34 24.61
CA ARG A 4 -24.26 58.20 23.73
C ARG A 4 -22.88 57.52 23.66
N ILE A 5 -22.81 56.23 23.94
CA ILE A 5 -21.62 55.41 23.62
C ILE A 5 -21.89 54.70 22.30
N GLN A 6 -21.02 54.91 21.31
CA GLN A 6 -21.08 54.32 19.98
C GLN A 6 -20.73 52.82 19.99
N PRO A 7 -21.28 51.98 19.11
CA PRO A 7 -21.05 50.54 19.05
C PRO A 7 -19.97 50.18 18.05
N GLN A 8 -18.70 50.50 18.30
CA GLN A 8 -17.61 50.12 17.38
C GLN A 8 -16.58 49.10 17.93
N ASN A 9 -16.69 48.65 19.19
CA ASN A 9 -15.66 47.80 19.78
C ASN A 9 -16.04 46.32 19.93
N ARG A 10 -17.24 45.89 19.54
CA ARG A 10 -17.64 44.47 19.67
C ARG A 10 -17.18 43.58 18.50
N THR A 11 -16.94 44.12 17.31
CA THR A 11 -16.54 43.36 16.14
C THR A 11 -15.03 43.04 16.12
N ARG A 12 -14.18 43.91 16.65
CA ARG A 12 -12.73 43.66 16.76
C ARG A 12 -12.36 42.65 17.84
N LEU A 13 -13.17 42.50 18.90
CA LEU A 13 -12.92 41.54 19.97
C LEU A 13 -13.29 40.09 19.54
N ARG A 14 -14.35 39.94 18.73
CA ARG A 14 -14.73 38.65 18.19
C ARG A 14 -13.75 38.09 17.15
N PHE A 15 -13.13 38.97 16.33
CA PHE A 15 -12.09 38.55 15.37
C PHE A 15 -10.77 38.16 16.07
N ARG A 16 -10.41 38.82 17.16
CA ARG A 16 -9.22 38.42 17.94
C ARG A 16 -9.42 37.13 18.75
N LEU A 17 -10.61 36.88 19.25
CA LEU A 17 -10.92 35.61 19.96
C LEU A 17 -10.98 34.40 19.01
N LEU A 18 -11.51 34.56 17.77
CA LEU A 18 -11.50 33.49 16.76
C LEU A 18 -10.07 33.19 16.25
N ALA A 19 -9.26 34.21 16.03
CA ALA A 19 -7.88 34.01 15.57
C ALA A 19 -6.99 33.37 16.64
N THR A 20 -7.18 33.68 17.93
CA THR A 20 -6.43 33.04 19.03
C THR A 20 -6.90 31.61 19.30
N THR A 21 -8.19 31.30 19.21
CA THR A 21 -8.68 29.91 19.35
C THR A 21 -8.26 29.03 18.20
N THR A 22 -8.24 29.54 16.96
CA THR A 22 -7.75 28.77 15.80
C THR A 22 -6.23 28.54 15.86
N PHE A 23 -5.46 29.52 16.36
CA PHE A 23 -4.03 29.38 16.55
C PHE A 23 -3.66 28.45 17.70
N VAL A 24 -4.41 28.46 18.80
CA VAL A 24 -4.26 27.53 19.92
C VAL A 24 -4.68 26.10 19.52
N LEU A 25 -5.75 25.93 18.73
CA LEU A 25 -6.14 24.63 18.18
C LEU A 25 -5.13 24.10 17.18
N LEU A 26 -4.51 24.93 16.35
CA LEU A 26 -3.41 24.56 15.45
C LEU A 26 -2.14 24.20 16.22
N LEU A 27 -1.82 24.91 17.31
CA LEU A 27 -0.68 24.57 18.18
C LEU A 27 -0.94 23.29 18.99
N ILE A 28 -2.16 23.03 19.43
CA ILE A 28 -2.53 21.76 20.09
C ILE A 28 -2.53 20.62 19.07
N ALA A 29 -3.00 20.83 17.84
CA ALA A 29 -2.93 19.83 16.79
C ALA A 29 -1.49 19.55 16.35
N SER A 30 -0.62 20.56 16.26
CA SER A 30 0.80 20.37 15.98
C SER A 30 1.56 19.78 17.17
N ALA A 31 1.18 20.09 18.41
CA ALA A 31 1.74 19.46 19.61
C ALA A 31 1.27 18.00 19.74
N LEU A 32 0.01 17.68 19.41
CA LEU A 32 -0.46 16.29 19.32
C LEU A 32 0.25 15.54 18.16
N MET A 33 0.45 16.17 16.99
CA MET A 33 1.25 15.54 15.91
C MET A 33 2.71 15.37 16.30
N LEU A 34 3.33 16.30 17.05
CA LEU A 34 4.70 16.11 17.56
C LEU A 34 4.76 15.03 18.64
N VAL A 35 3.76 14.88 19.50
CA VAL A 35 3.70 13.80 20.48
C VAL A 35 3.52 12.44 19.81
N PHE A 36 2.84 12.37 18.65
CA PHE A 36 2.79 11.16 17.83
C PHE A 36 4.08 10.90 17.01
N GLN A 37 4.99 11.86 16.87
CA GLN A 37 6.26 11.68 16.15
C GLN A 37 7.48 11.39 17.06
N PHE A 38 7.35 11.54 18.37
CA PHE A 38 8.44 11.25 19.34
C PHE A 38 8.11 10.17 20.36
N GLY A 39 7.04 9.40 20.13
CA GLY A 39 6.59 8.31 21.00
C GLY A 39 7.00 6.92 20.57
N ASP A 40 8.13 6.74 19.86
CA ASP A 40 8.72 5.42 19.57
C ASP A 40 9.67 4.97 20.70
N SER A 41 9.33 5.22 21.96
CA SER A 41 10.05 4.68 23.10
C SER A 41 9.18 3.69 23.87
N GLU A 42 9.59 2.43 23.85
CA GLU A 42 9.26 1.30 24.74
C GLU A 42 7.88 0.61 24.62
N GLU A 43 6.79 1.25 24.20
CA GLU A 43 5.51 0.55 24.02
C GLU A 43 5.44 -0.33 22.75
N SER A 44 6.38 -0.20 21.82
CA SER A 44 6.37 -0.99 20.57
C SER A 44 6.83 -2.46 20.75
N ARG A 45 7.31 -2.84 21.93
CA ARG A 45 7.76 -4.23 22.19
C ARG A 45 6.68 -5.11 22.81
N ALA A 46 5.67 -4.53 23.44
CA ALA A 46 4.39 -5.16 23.74
C ALA A 46 3.33 -4.38 22.96
N GLY A 47 3.30 -4.53 21.63
CA GLY A 47 2.35 -3.84 20.78
C GLY A 47 0.94 -4.09 21.30
N VAL A 48 0.23 -3.02 21.68
CA VAL A 48 -1.22 -3.13 21.87
C VAL A 48 -1.77 -3.60 20.54
N ALA A 49 -2.25 -4.83 20.49
CA ALA A 49 -2.77 -5.41 19.25
C ALA A 49 -3.91 -4.52 18.74
N ALA A 50 -3.66 -3.83 17.62
CA ALA A 50 -4.69 -3.04 16.98
C ALA A 50 -5.56 -3.96 16.12
N ASN A 51 -6.87 -3.82 16.23
CA ASN A 51 -7.77 -4.53 15.33
C ASN A 51 -7.63 -3.98 13.91
N GLU A 52 -7.18 -4.84 13.00
CA GLU A 52 -7.10 -4.54 11.58
C GLU A 52 -8.10 -5.38 10.80
N THR A 53 -8.68 -4.79 9.76
CA THR A 53 -9.59 -5.51 8.86
C THR A 53 -8.79 -6.19 7.74
N MET A 54 -8.94 -7.50 7.63
CA MET A 54 -8.44 -8.30 6.51
C MET A 54 -9.56 -8.48 5.50
N THR A 55 -9.32 -8.14 4.25
CA THR A 55 -10.29 -8.25 3.16
C THR A 55 -10.54 -9.72 2.77
N THR A 56 -11.69 -9.99 2.18
CA THR A 56 -12.04 -11.30 1.61
C THR A 56 -10.95 -11.76 0.63
N GLY A 57 -10.53 -13.02 0.75
CA GLY A 57 -9.45 -13.58 -0.06
C GLY A 57 -8.05 -13.40 0.54
N SER A 58 -7.90 -12.86 1.76
CA SER A 58 -6.67 -12.95 2.53
C SER A 58 -6.37 -14.38 2.93
N PHE A 59 -5.11 -14.79 3.01
CA PHE A 59 -4.71 -16.16 3.35
C PHE A 59 -4.26 -16.25 4.80
N ILE A 60 -4.90 -17.14 5.59
CA ILE A 60 -4.59 -17.37 7.00
C ILE A 60 -3.78 -18.66 7.12
N ILE A 61 -2.59 -18.59 7.73
CA ILE A 61 -1.78 -19.75 8.11
C ILE A 61 -2.23 -20.19 9.51
N ASN A 62 -2.76 -21.41 9.63
CA ASN A 62 -3.28 -21.93 10.89
C ASN A 62 -2.17 -22.57 11.73
N MET A 63 -1.73 -21.90 12.77
CA MET A 63 -0.62 -22.36 13.63
C MET A 63 -1.05 -23.37 14.69
N GLY A 64 -2.36 -23.55 14.92
CA GLY A 64 -2.91 -24.37 16.01
C GLY A 64 -3.36 -25.78 15.63
N VAL A 65 -3.22 -26.19 14.36
CA VAL A 65 -3.74 -27.48 13.87
C VAL A 65 -2.64 -28.52 13.69
N THR A 66 -3.01 -29.79 13.79
CA THR A 66 -2.20 -30.89 13.29
C THR A 66 -2.29 -30.88 11.75
N PRO A 67 -1.16 -31.00 11.00
CA PRO A 67 0.18 -31.38 11.48
C PRO A 67 1.11 -30.21 11.87
N GLN A 68 0.65 -28.95 11.93
CA GLN A 68 1.51 -27.81 12.25
C GLN A 68 1.90 -27.72 13.74
N THR A 69 1.24 -28.47 14.60
CA THR A 69 1.68 -28.65 15.99
C THR A 69 2.62 -29.86 16.16
N THR A 70 2.94 -30.57 15.07
CA THR A 70 3.78 -31.75 15.06
C THR A 70 4.82 -31.71 13.91
N GLY A 71 4.78 -32.62 12.95
CA GLY A 71 5.83 -32.79 11.93
C GLY A 71 6.07 -31.56 11.01
N ASN A 72 5.05 -30.79 10.71
CA ASN A 72 5.13 -29.61 9.80
C ASN A 72 5.15 -28.25 10.53
N GLY A 73 5.42 -28.24 11.83
CA GLY A 73 5.30 -27.05 12.67
C GLY A 73 6.23 -25.89 12.31
N LEU A 74 7.33 -26.18 11.62
CA LEU A 74 8.30 -25.18 11.21
C LEU A 74 8.07 -24.66 9.78
N LYS A 75 7.32 -25.37 8.94
CA LYS A 75 7.07 -24.97 7.55
C LYS A 75 6.45 -23.56 7.39
N PRO A 76 5.54 -23.10 8.29
CA PRO A 76 5.07 -21.71 8.25
C PRO A 76 6.18 -20.67 8.31
N TYR A 77 7.22 -20.87 9.11
CA TYR A 77 8.34 -19.93 9.21
C TYR A 77 9.15 -19.88 7.91
N GLY A 78 9.32 -21.03 7.24
CA GLY A 78 9.90 -21.08 5.90
C GLY A 78 9.09 -20.31 4.88
N MET A 79 7.76 -20.45 4.92
CA MET A 79 6.86 -19.67 4.06
C MET A 79 6.97 -18.16 4.32
N ILE A 80 6.99 -17.73 5.58
CA ILE A 80 7.14 -16.32 5.96
C ILE A 80 8.48 -15.77 5.47
N TYR A 81 9.57 -16.49 5.73
CA TYR A 81 10.90 -16.13 5.25
C TYR A 81 10.91 -15.92 3.74
N ASP A 82 10.37 -16.86 3.00
CA ASP A 82 10.32 -16.83 1.54
C ASP A 82 9.48 -15.67 1.01
N LEU A 83 8.30 -15.45 1.57
CA LEU A 83 7.41 -14.36 1.13
C LEU A 83 8.01 -12.98 1.38
N ILE A 84 8.64 -12.76 2.53
CA ILE A 84 9.30 -11.48 2.83
C ILE A 84 10.56 -11.33 1.96
N ARG A 85 11.41 -12.36 1.89
CA ARG A 85 12.72 -12.27 1.23
C ARG A 85 12.62 -12.18 -0.28
N ASN A 86 11.78 -13.01 -0.90
CA ASN A 86 11.77 -13.20 -2.34
C ASN A 86 10.59 -12.53 -3.05
N TYR A 87 9.48 -12.31 -2.33
CA TYR A 87 8.26 -11.75 -2.91
C TYR A 87 7.91 -10.36 -2.37
N SER A 88 8.65 -9.85 -1.39
CA SER A 88 8.40 -8.54 -0.75
C SER A 88 6.98 -8.40 -0.18
N VAL A 89 6.48 -9.48 0.42
CA VAL A 89 5.13 -9.55 0.99
C VAL A 89 5.19 -9.34 2.50
N PRO A 90 4.57 -8.29 3.04
CA PRO A 90 4.38 -8.14 4.48
C PRO A 90 3.45 -9.22 5.03
N VAL A 91 3.74 -9.71 6.23
CA VAL A 91 2.93 -10.76 6.88
C VAL A 91 2.42 -10.25 8.22
N LYS A 92 1.11 -10.35 8.46
CA LYS A 92 0.49 -9.98 9.74
C LYS A 92 0.62 -11.13 10.72
N TRP A 93 1.11 -10.85 11.92
CA TRP A 93 1.17 -11.78 13.04
C TRP A 93 0.06 -11.44 14.03
N VAL A 94 -0.89 -12.34 14.18
CA VAL A 94 -2.11 -12.11 14.95
C VAL A 94 -1.98 -12.78 16.30
N ILE A 95 -2.18 -12.02 17.38
CA ILE A 95 -2.13 -12.50 18.75
C ILE A 95 -3.22 -11.76 19.54
N ASP A 96 -4.15 -12.48 20.13
CA ASP A 96 -5.15 -11.86 21.00
C ASP A 96 -4.48 -11.42 22.31
N PRO A 97 -4.50 -10.13 22.66
CA PRO A 97 -3.88 -9.62 23.87
C PRO A 97 -4.55 -10.08 25.17
N ALA A 98 -5.73 -10.69 25.10
CA ALA A 98 -6.49 -11.18 26.26
C ALA A 98 -6.49 -12.70 26.41
N LYS A 99 -5.83 -13.44 25.49
CA LYS A 99 -5.89 -14.91 25.50
C LYS A 99 -5.07 -15.53 26.62
N THR A 100 -5.51 -16.72 27.05
CA THR A 100 -4.71 -17.65 27.85
C THR A 100 -3.90 -18.59 26.94
N LYS A 101 -3.00 -19.37 27.54
CA LYS A 101 -2.21 -20.39 26.80
C LYS A 101 -3.15 -21.33 26.03
N ASP A 102 -2.83 -21.56 24.76
CA ASP A 102 -3.56 -22.42 23.81
C ASP A 102 -4.99 -21.98 23.49
N ALA A 103 -5.44 -20.81 23.99
CA ALA A 103 -6.71 -20.23 23.60
C ALA A 103 -6.68 -19.65 22.16
N ASN A 104 -7.87 -19.32 21.67
CA ASN A 104 -8.01 -18.75 20.32
C ASN A 104 -7.41 -17.36 20.23
N ASP A 105 -6.75 -17.07 19.11
CA ASP A 105 -6.41 -15.71 18.71
C ASP A 105 -7.62 -15.03 18.01
N PHE A 106 -8.34 -15.80 17.20
CA PHE A 106 -9.62 -15.42 16.60
C PHE A 106 -10.30 -16.64 15.99
N SER A 107 -11.54 -16.46 15.50
CA SER A 107 -12.29 -17.50 14.79
C SER A 107 -12.81 -16.94 13.46
N HIS A 108 -12.78 -17.79 12.41
CA HIS A 108 -13.34 -17.44 11.11
C HIS A 108 -13.89 -18.71 10.44
N ASN A 109 -15.09 -18.63 9.85
CA ASN A 109 -15.74 -19.73 9.15
C ASN A 109 -15.74 -21.06 9.95
N ALA A 110 -16.16 -20.98 11.21
CA ALA A 110 -16.19 -22.09 12.17
C ALA A 110 -14.82 -22.73 12.50
N VAL A 111 -13.70 -22.13 12.07
CA VAL A 111 -12.35 -22.57 12.41
C VAL A 111 -11.78 -21.64 13.48
N ASN A 112 -11.20 -22.25 14.52
CA ASN A 112 -10.47 -21.56 15.57
C ASN A 112 -8.98 -21.48 15.22
N TYR A 113 -8.44 -20.27 15.18
CA TYR A 113 -7.03 -19.99 14.91
C TYR A 113 -6.30 -19.73 16.22
N LYS A 114 -5.20 -20.44 16.45
CA LYS A 114 -4.45 -20.46 17.70
C LYS A 114 -2.95 -20.41 17.46
N GLY A 115 -2.19 -20.13 18.52
CA GLY A 115 -0.73 -20.22 18.50
C GLY A 115 -0.04 -19.16 17.65
N GLY A 116 -0.64 -17.97 17.56
CA GLY A 116 -0.13 -16.84 16.79
C GLY A 116 -0.22 -17.06 15.27
N PRO A 117 -1.42 -17.19 14.69
CA PRO A 117 -1.59 -17.36 13.25
C PRO A 117 -1.03 -16.17 12.47
N PHE A 118 -0.61 -16.46 11.22
CA PHE A 118 -0.12 -15.43 10.31
C PHE A 118 -1.12 -15.17 9.19
N ILE A 119 -1.24 -13.94 8.73
CA ILE A 119 -2.15 -13.57 7.64
C ILE A 119 -1.38 -12.83 6.55
N ILE A 120 -1.60 -13.27 5.31
CA ILE A 120 -1.19 -12.58 4.10
C ILE A 120 -2.43 -11.86 3.58
N GLN A 121 -2.39 -10.52 3.55
CA GLN A 121 -3.51 -9.73 3.09
C GLN A 121 -3.75 -9.94 1.59
N LYS A 122 -5.01 -9.94 1.18
CA LYS A 122 -5.45 -10.16 -0.21
C LYS A 122 -4.73 -9.24 -1.19
N GLU A 123 -4.50 -8.03 -0.77
CA GLU A 123 -3.86 -6.97 -1.54
C GLU A 123 -2.43 -7.31 -1.97
N PHE A 124 -1.77 -8.24 -1.28
CA PHE A 124 -0.43 -8.73 -1.62
C PHE A 124 -0.44 -10.08 -2.37
N ILE A 125 -1.61 -10.69 -2.56
CA ILE A 125 -1.73 -12.01 -3.20
C ILE A 125 -1.85 -11.84 -4.72
N THR A 126 -0.72 -11.55 -5.37
CA THR A 126 -0.58 -11.60 -6.83
C THR A 126 -0.66 -13.05 -7.34
N PRO A 127 -0.81 -13.31 -8.65
CA PRO A 127 -0.74 -14.67 -9.19
C PRO A 127 0.54 -15.42 -8.80
N ALA A 128 1.69 -14.74 -8.76
CA ALA A 128 2.97 -15.33 -8.34
C ALA A 128 2.97 -15.69 -6.85
N VAL A 129 2.43 -14.83 -5.99
CA VAL A 129 2.29 -15.08 -4.56
C VAL A 129 1.28 -16.21 -4.31
N ALA A 130 0.16 -16.25 -5.02
CA ALA A 130 -0.83 -17.32 -4.93
C ALA A 130 -0.21 -18.68 -5.29
N ALA A 131 0.57 -18.76 -6.37
CA ALA A 131 1.30 -19.96 -6.76
C ALA A 131 2.32 -20.36 -5.68
N ARG A 132 2.97 -19.39 -5.03
CA ARG A 132 3.91 -19.66 -3.95
C ARG A 132 3.22 -20.14 -2.66
N ILE A 133 2.05 -19.58 -2.34
CA ILE A 133 1.19 -20.11 -1.25
C ILE A 133 0.83 -21.55 -1.53
N ALA A 134 0.36 -21.89 -2.73
CA ALA A 134 0.02 -23.24 -3.13
C ALA A 134 1.22 -24.18 -3.01
N TYR A 135 2.41 -23.76 -3.43
CA TYR A 135 3.64 -24.52 -3.21
C TYR A 135 3.87 -24.85 -1.72
N TRP A 136 3.76 -23.85 -0.83
CA TRP A 136 3.97 -24.08 0.60
C TRP A 136 2.88 -24.98 1.22
N GLN A 137 1.67 -24.96 0.68
CA GLN A 137 0.63 -25.92 1.06
C GLN A 137 1.04 -27.35 0.68
N THR A 138 1.67 -27.59 -0.48
CA THR A 138 2.23 -28.92 -0.82
C THR A 138 3.40 -29.32 0.08
N GLN A 139 4.09 -28.36 0.70
CA GLN A 139 5.13 -28.62 1.70
C GLN A 139 4.56 -28.84 3.11
N GLY A 140 3.23 -28.83 3.26
CA GLY A 140 2.53 -29.13 4.51
C GLY A 140 2.12 -27.91 5.34
N VAL A 141 2.18 -26.69 4.79
CA VAL A 141 1.57 -25.53 5.44
C VAL A 141 0.05 -25.61 5.32
N VAL A 142 -0.63 -25.61 6.46
CA VAL A 142 -2.10 -25.62 6.52
C VAL A 142 -2.60 -24.18 6.64
N GLY A 143 -3.45 -23.79 5.73
CA GLY A 143 -4.06 -22.45 5.73
C GLY A 143 -5.25 -22.40 4.80
N ALA A 144 -6.03 -21.32 4.91
CA ALA A 144 -7.24 -21.11 4.11
C ALA A 144 -7.40 -19.63 3.75
N TYR A 145 -8.07 -19.39 2.63
CA TYR A 145 -8.47 -18.05 2.23
C TYR A 145 -9.72 -17.59 3.00
N THR A 146 -9.76 -16.31 3.37
CA THR A 146 -10.96 -15.73 4.01
C THR A 146 -12.11 -15.69 3.01
N VAL A 147 -13.30 -16.11 3.47
CA VAL A 147 -14.54 -16.09 2.67
C VAL A 147 -15.35 -14.81 2.87
N SER A 148 -15.00 -14.02 3.88
CA SER A 148 -15.53 -12.69 4.17
C SER A 148 -14.43 -11.84 4.82
N ALA A 149 -14.64 -10.52 4.86
CA ALA A 149 -13.75 -9.66 5.63
C ALA A 149 -13.81 -10.00 7.12
N ILE A 150 -12.66 -9.93 7.80
CA ILE A 150 -12.51 -10.23 9.24
C ILE A 150 -11.72 -9.12 9.93
N SER A 151 -12.06 -8.83 11.18
CA SER A 151 -11.28 -7.96 12.05
C SER A 151 -10.49 -8.79 13.04
N VAL A 152 -9.18 -8.63 13.09
CA VAL A 152 -8.27 -9.44 13.91
C VAL A 152 -7.26 -8.58 14.66
N PRO A 153 -6.84 -8.97 15.88
CA PRO A 153 -5.87 -8.24 16.68
C PRO A 153 -4.46 -8.51 16.15
N VAL A 154 -3.92 -7.58 15.35
CA VAL A 154 -2.57 -7.66 14.79
C VAL A 154 -1.56 -7.19 15.81
N ALA A 155 -0.71 -8.09 16.30
CA ALA A 155 0.38 -7.76 17.22
C ALA A 155 1.58 -7.17 16.47
N HIS A 156 1.94 -7.75 15.33
CA HIS A 156 3.07 -7.30 14.51
C HIS A 156 2.79 -7.40 13.01
N THR A 157 3.35 -6.48 12.24
CA THR A 157 3.50 -6.62 10.79
C THR A 157 4.96 -6.95 10.49
N LEU A 158 5.21 -8.16 10.03
CA LEU A 158 6.54 -8.63 9.67
C LEU A 158 6.92 -8.09 8.29
N THR A 159 7.86 -7.17 8.26
CA THR A 159 8.36 -6.49 7.05
C THR A 159 9.86 -6.66 6.87
N ALA A 160 10.53 -7.33 7.79
CA ALA A 160 11.97 -7.50 7.82
C ALA A 160 12.36 -8.87 8.37
N LEU A 161 13.54 -9.31 8.00
CA LEU A 161 14.18 -10.53 8.51
C LEU A 161 15.53 -10.15 9.11
N PRO A 162 15.90 -10.71 10.28
CA PRO A 162 17.21 -10.44 10.89
C PRO A 162 18.30 -11.19 10.16
N THR A 163 19.52 -10.71 10.31
CA THR A 163 20.74 -11.43 9.96
C THR A 163 21.17 -12.28 11.16
N VAL A 164 21.40 -13.56 10.95
CA VAL A 164 21.70 -14.54 12.01
C VAL A 164 23.09 -15.11 11.84
N MET A 165 23.85 -15.22 12.95
CA MET A 165 25.12 -15.94 13.02
C MET A 165 25.05 -17.05 14.03
N ILE A 166 25.46 -18.25 13.61
CA ILE A 166 25.62 -19.43 14.50
C ILE A 166 27.06 -19.47 14.98
N ASP A 167 27.25 -19.66 16.27
CA ASP A 167 28.59 -19.73 16.87
C ASP A 167 29.41 -20.88 16.29
N SER A 168 30.56 -20.55 15.71
CA SER A 168 31.50 -21.54 15.17
C SER A 168 32.25 -22.31 16.24
N LEU A 169 32.31 -21.77 17.45
CA LEU A 169 33.08 -22.37 18.60
C LEU A 169 32.23 -23.42 19.32
N SER A 170 30.94 -23.48 19.08
CA SER A 170 30.03 -24.41 19.78
C SER A 170 30.23 -25.89 19.38
N GLY A 171 30.71 -26.17 18.16
CA GLY A 171 30.82 -27.53 17.62
C GLY A 171 29.50 -28.23 17.31
N ASN A 172 28.35 -27.57 17.54
CA ASN A 172 26.99 -28.11 17.39
C ASN A 172 26.10 -27.29 16.46
N GLN A 173 26.71 -26.65 15.47
CA GLN A 173 26.00 -25.82 14.46
C GLN A 173 24.93 -26.62 13.72
N SER A 174 25.13 -27.93 13.57
CA SER A 174 24.18 -28.86 12.91
C SER A 174 22.80 -28.85 13.56
N ILE A 175 22.67 -28.55 14.85
CA ILE A 175 21.38 -28.46 15.56
C ILE A 175 20.52 -27.35 14.91
N LEU A 176 21.03 -26.14 14.84
CA LEU A 176 20.30 -25.04 14.24
C LEU A 176 20.18 -25.17 12.72
N ALA A 177 21.22 -25.67 12.04
CA ALA A 177 21.13 -25.97 10.61
C ALA A 177 19.96 -26.93 10.31
N ALA A 178 19.70 -27.90 11.20
CA ALA A 178 18.53 -28.79 11.08
C ALA A 178 17.20 -28.05 11.29
N TYR A 179 17.12 -27.07 12.22
CA TYR A 179 15.91 -26.28 12.41
C TYR A 179 15.57 -25.48 11.14
N TYR A 180 16.57 -24.81 10.52
CA TYR A 180 16.40 -24.08 9.26
C TYR A 180 15.99 -25.02 8.11
N ALA A 181 16.64 -26.16 7.97
CA ALA A 181 16.33 -27.16 6.96
C ALA A 181 14.89 -27.71 7.14
N ASN A 182 14.49 -28.03 8.37
CA ASN A 182 13.14 -28.50 8.70
C ASN A 182 12.08 -27.43 8.39
N ALA A 183 12.39 -26.16 8.58
CA ALA A 183 11.54 -25.05 8.16
C ALA A 183 11.50 -24.87 6.64
N GLY A 184 12.47 -25.39 5.89
CA GLY A 184 12.64 -25.14 4.46
C GLY A 184 13.30 -23.79 4.19
N ILE A 185 14.03 -23.23 5.17
CA ILE A 185 14.80 -22.00 5.03
C ILE A 185 16.20 -22.37 4.56
N PRO A 186 16.73 -21.74 3.49
CA PRO A 186 18.02 -22.10 2.92
C PRO A 186 19.18 -21.73 3.86
N ALA A 187 20.32 -22.44 3.76
CA ALA A 187 21.51 -22.18 4.55
C ALA A 187 22.10 -20.77 4.34
N SER A 188 21.74 -20.10 3.25
CA SER A 188 22.13 -18.67 3.04
C SER A 188 21.38 -17.69 3.96
N ALA A 189 20.42 -18.15 4.76
CA ALA A 189 19.70 -17.32 5.74
C ALA A 189 20.49 -17.06 7.02
N TYR A 190 21.57 -17.77 7.24
CA TYR A 190 22.46 -17.59 8.40
C TYR A 190 23.92 -17.68 7.97
N SER A 191 24.79 -17.17 8.79
CA SER A 191 26.25 -17.36 8.71
C SER A 191 26.76 -18.19 9.88
N VAL A 192 27.98 -18.69 9.79
CA VAL A 192 28.67 -19.37 10.89
C VAL A 192 29.95 -18.59 11.18
N GLY A 193 30.15 -18.21 12.43
CA GLY A 193 31.31 -17.41 12.82
C GLY A 193 31.50 -17.32 14.31
N SER A 194 32.71 -16.94 14.76
CA SER A 194 33.02 -16.75 16.19
C SER A 194 32.52 -15.40 16.69
N PRO A 195 32.33 -15.21 18.01
CA PRO A 195 31.95 -13.91 18.56
C PRO A 195 32.89 -12.77 18.19
N ALA A 196 34.17 -13.03 17.91
CA ALA A 196 35.14 -12.03 17.47
C ALA A 196 34.83 -11.47 16.06
N GLN A 197 33.98 -12.15 15.27
CA GLN A 197 33.54 -11.74 13.95
C GLN A 197 32.21 -10.99 13.97
N LEU A 198 31.64 -10.74 15.15
CA LEU A 198 30.41 -9.98 15.29
C LEU A 198 30.64 -8.52 14.89
N THR A 199 29.80 -8.07 13.97
CA THR A 199 29.76 -6.70 13.47
C THR A 199 28.36 -6.13 13.62
N GLY A 200 28.20 -4.84 13.37
CA GLY A 200 26.87 -4.22 13.30
C GLY A 200 25.94 -4.82 12.22
N CYS A 201 26.47 -5.71 11.37
CA CYS A 201 25.68 -6.45 10.38
C CYS A 201 24.99 -7.70 10.93
N ILE A 202 25.32 -8.15 12.13
CA ILE A 202 24.68 -9.33 12.75
C ILE A 202 23.62 -8.86 13.73
N ASP A 203 22.37 -9.29 13.53
CA ASP A 203 21.27 -8.94 14.42
C ASP A 203 21.09 -9.93 15.56
N VAL A 204 21.31 -11.21 15.28
CA VAL A 204 21.16 -12.29 16.26
C VAL A 204 22.36 -13.21 16.20
N TRP A 205 23.02 -13.38 17.35
CA TRP A 205 24.00 -14.44 17.55
C TRP A 205 23.35 -15.62 18.27
N THR A 206 23.68 -16.83 17.86
CA THR A 206 23.05 -18.04 18.36
C THR A 206 24.10 -19.08 18.76
N ASN A 207 23.92 -19.65 19.95
CA ASN A 207 24.78 -20.74 20.45
C ASN A 207 23.94 -21.94 20.87
N PRO A 208 23.81 -22.95 20.00
CA PRO A 208 23.00 -24.15 20.30
C PRO A 208 23.61 -25.03 21.40
N HIS A 209 24.90 -24.99 21.59
CA HIS A 209 25.61 -25.74 22.61
C HIS A 209 27.09 -25.40 22.54
N GLY A 210 27.74 -25.23 23.66
CA GLY A 210 29.18 -24.92 23.69
C GLY A 210 29.70 -24.63 25.09
N ASP A 211 30.99 -24.39 25.19
CA ASP A 211 31.68 -24.03 26.41
C ASP A 211 32.20 -22.57 26.34
N PRO A 212 31.34 -21.56 26.43
CA PRO A 212 31.75 -20.17 26.34
C PRO A 212 32.67 -19.80 27.49
N THR A 213 33.73 -19.01 27.16
CA THR A 213 34.65 -18.44 28.11
C THR A 213 34.72 -16.92 27.92
N TRP A 214 35.18 -16.18 28.95
CA TRP A 214 35.36 -14.75 28.79
C TRP A 214 36.31 -14.41 27.62
N ASN A 215 37.40 -15.14 27.50
CA ASN A 215 38.40 -14.84 26.47
C ASN A 215 37.89 -14.98 25.04
N THR A 216 36.97 -15.86 24.81
CA THR A 216 36.42 -16.14 23.47
C THR A 216 35.08 -15.44 23.19
N HIS A 217 34.30 -15.11 24.25
CA HIS A 217 32.95 -14.63 24.13
C HIS A 217 32.69 -13.22 24.69
N ASN A 218 33.73 -12.52 25.17
CA ASN A 218 33.60 -11.16 25.73
C ASN A 218 32.96 -10.16 24.75
N TYR A 219 33.08 -10.37 23.45
CA TYR A 219 32.44 -9.57 22.39
C TYR A 219 30.92 -9.50 22.53
N LEU A 220 30.29 -10.49 23.15
CA LEU A 220 28.86 -10.53 23.39
C LEU A 220 28.40 -9.42 24.33
N TYR A 221 29.26 -8.93 25.20
CA TYR A 221 28.95 -7.79 26.07
C TYR A 221 28.62 -6.54 25.24
N ASP A 222 29.52 -6.14 24.35
CA ASP A 222 29.29 -4.96 23.49
C ASP A 222 28.23 -5.24 22.41
N PHE A 223 28.06 -6.49 21.98
CA PHE A 223 27.03 -6.90 21.05
C PHE A 223 25.61 -6.60 21.57
N VAL A 224 25.32 -6.88 22.84
CA VAL A 224 24.01 -6.56 23.42
C VAL A 224 23.91 -5.14 23.97
N THR A 225 24.99 -4.57 24.53
CA THR A 225 24.92 -3.26 25.18
C THR A 225 25.15 -2.09 24.24
N THR A 226 26.01 -2.23 23.25
CA THR A 226 26.36 -1.18 22.28
C THR A 226 25.63 -1.34 20.95
N GLN A 227 25.69 -2.54 20.37
CA GLN A 227 25.03 -2.81 19.09
C GLN A 227 23.53 -3.08 19.23
N LYS A 228 23.04 -3.32 20.46
CA LYS A 228 21.62 -3.64 20.76
C LYS A 228 21.14 -4.87 20.01
N SER A 229 22.06 -5.79 19.71
CA SER A 229 21.79 -7.04 18.99
C SER A 229 21.36 -8.14 19.94
N TRP A 230 20.79 -9.20 19.44
CA TRP A 230 20.06 -10.22 20.19
C TRP A 230 20.87 -11.51 20.34
N ILE A 231 20.64 -12.25 21.39
CA ILE A 231 21.32 -13.53 21.66
C ILE A 231 20.28 -14.60 21.90
N TRP A 232 20.47 -15.76 21.26
CA TRP A 232 19.81 -17.01 21.65
C TRP A 232 20.88 -18.03 22.06
N ALA A 233 20.69 -18.71 23.19
CA ALA A 233 21.57 -19.74 23.63
C ALA A 233 20.80 -20.93 24.27
N GLN A 234 21.43 -22.09 24.27
CA GLN A 234 20.81 -23.33 24.69
C GLN A 234 21.78 -24.23 25.44
N CYS A 235 21.25 -25.17 26.22
CA CYS A 235 22.01 -26.17 26.94
C CYS A 235 23.00 -25.55 27.96
N HIS A 236 24.09 -26.22 28.28
CA HIS A 236 25.08 -25.72 29.26
C HIS A 236 25.85 -24.50 28.79
N SER A 237 25.81 -24.14 27.50
CA SER A 237 26.39 -22.89 27.05
C SER A 237 25.78 -21.68 27.77
N VAL A 238 24.52 -21.78 28.20
CA VAL A 238 23.82 -20.74 28.95
C VAL A 238 24.40 -20.54 30.34
N SER A 239 24.46 -21.60 31.16
CA SER A 239 24.99 -21.51 32.52
C SER A 239 26.46 -21.13 32.53
N MET A 240 27.24 -21.64 31.57
CA MET A 240 28.66 -21.26 31.38
C MET A 240 28.78 -19.78 31.00
N MET A 241 28.00 -19.29 30.07
CA MET A 241 27.98 -17.89 29.61
C MET A 241 27.61 -16.95 30.75
N GLU A 242 26.51 -17.23 31.46
CA GLU A 242 26.05 -16.43 32.62
C GLU A 242 27.08 -16.36 33.76
N TYR A 243 28.02 -17.29 33.81
CA TYR A 243 29.14 -17.31 34.78
C TYR A 243 30.42 -16.65 34.24
N CYS A 244 30.53 -16.40 32.93
CA CYS A 244 31.70 -15.75 32.30
C CYS A 244 31.88 -14.33 32.75
N LYS A 245 33.06 -13.99 33.28
CA LYS A 245 33.44 -12.64 33.72
C LYS A 245 34.87 -12.28 33.37
N SER A 246 35.14 -10.97 33.25
CA SER A 246 36.51 -10.48 33.10
C SER A 246 37.31 -10.65 34.41
N SER A 247 38.61 -10.88 34.27
CA SER A 247 39.56 -10.86 35.41
C SER A 247 40.17 -9.49 35.66
N VAL A 248 39.90 -8.50 34.77
CA VAL A 248 40.47 -7.16 34.79
C VAL A 248 39.37 -6.12 34.92
N ALA A 249 39.60 -5.12 35.76
CA ALA A 249 38.65 -4.01 35.95
C ALA A 249 38.51 -3.13 34.67
N PRO A 250 37.34 -2.61 34.36
CA PRO A 250 36.08 -2.86 35.06
C PRO A 250 35.59 -4.29 34.87
N ILE A 251 35.15 -4.94 35.95
CA ILE A 251 34.63 -6.31 35.87
C ILE A 251 33.33 -6.30 35.02
N ARG A 252 33.38 -6.97 33.90
CA ARG A 252 32.21 -7.23 33.02
C ARG A 252 31.86 -8.72 33.09
N GLN A 253 30.58 -9.04 33.03
CA GLN A 253 30.09 -10.41 33.11
C GLN A 253 29.01 -10.63 32.09
N LEU A 254 28.88 -11.85 31.56
CA LEU A 254 27.86 -12.21 30.57
C LEU A 254 26.59 -12.76 31.22
N ASN A 255 26.27 -12.35 32.42
CA ASN A 255 25.07 -12.72 33.17
C ASN A 255 23.88 -11.87 32.71
N PHE A 256 23.47 -12.09 31.48
CA PHE A 256 22.50 -11.22 30.78
C PHE A 256 21.12 -11.19 31.42
N LEU A 257 20.62 -12.35 31.91
CA LEU A 257 19.26 -12.47 32.44
C LEU A 257 19.21 -12.67 33.95
N SER A 258 20.36 -12.93 34.61
CA SER A 258 20.42 -13.11 36.05
C SER A 258 21.36 -12.10 36.72
N SER A 259 21.13 -11.78 37.98
CA SER A 259 21.94 -10.82 38.73
C SER A 259 23.27 -11.38 39.27
N GLY A 260 23.53 -12.66 39.11
CA GLY A 260 24.75 -13.27 39.67
C GLY A 260 25.29 -14.45 38.87
N GLY A 261 24.57 -14.88 37.88
CA GLY A 261 24.84 -16.07 37.11
C GLY A 261 23.88 -17.21 37.46
N LEU A 262 24.03 -18.31 36.76
CA LEU A 262 23.18 -19.50 36.90
C LEU A 262 23.94 -20.66 37.52
N GLN A 263 23.24 -21.51 38.27
CA GLN A 263 23.76 -22.81 38.66
C GLN A 263 24.02 -23.64 37.42
N CYS A 264 24.96 -24.55 37.52
CA CYS A 264 25.33 -25.40 36.42
C CYS A 264 24.88 -26.85 36.68
N TYR A 265 24.59 -27.58 35.62
CA TYR A 265 24.31 -28.99 35.73
C TYR A 265 25.60 -29.78 36.19
N ASN A 266 25.42 -30.70 37.10
CA ASN A 266 26.54 -31.47 37.68
C ASN A 266 27.10 -32.48 36.66
N ASN A 267 27.82 -31.97 35.66
CA ASN A 267 28.47 -32.76 34.62
C ASN A 267 29.96 -32.49 34.45
N GLY A 268 30.55 -31.78 35.42
CA GLY A 268 31.98 -31.44 35.40
C GLY A 268 32.37 -30.35 34.38
N LYS A 269 31.42 -29.69 33.71
CA LYS A 269 31.68 -28.70 32.66
C LYS A 269 31.84 -27.27 33.18
N CYS A 270 31.35 -26.98 34.36
CA CYS A 270 31.17 -25.61 34.82
C CYS A 270 32.37 -25.07 35.61
N GLY A 271 33.52 -25.68 35.45
CA GLY A 271 34.78 -25.17 36.02
C GLY A 271 34.71 -24.98 37.53
N THR A 272 34.91 -23.73 37.97
CA THR A 272 34.91 -23.33 39.39
C THR A 272 33.54 -22.85 39.90
N ASN A 273 32.46 -23.08 39.18
CA ASN A 273 31.13 -22.69 39.66
C ASN A 273 30.81 -23.46 40.94
N PRO A 274 30.63 -22.78 42.08
CA PRO A 274 30.45 -23.44 43.36
C PRO A 274 29.06 -24.07 43.53
N GLU A 275 28.11 -23.71 42.70
CA GLU A 275 26.73 -24.16 42.80
C GLU A 275 26.32 -24.99 41.57
N VAL A 276 25.86 -26.17 41.86
CA VAL A 276 25.37 -27.10 40.83
C VAL A 276 23.94 -27.54 41.13
N HIS A 277 23.20 -27.81 40.11
CA HIS A 277 21.92 -28.53 40.20
C HIS A 277 22.02 -29.85 39.49
N ALA A 278 21.10 -30.78 39.78
CA ALA A 278 21.06 -32.07 39.16
C ALA A 278 19.63 -32.46 38.82
N GLY A 279 19.52 -33.48 37.94
CA GLY A 279 18.23 -34.05 37.58
C GLY A 279 17.52 -33.35 36.41
N ASN A 280 16.35 -33.89 36.16
CA ASN A 280 15.46 -33.38 35.09
C ASN A 280 14.62 -32.20 35.61
N SER A 281 14.11 -31.38 34.67
CA SER A 281 13.01 -30.47 34.97
C SER A 281 11.80 -31.27 35.45
N THR A 282 11.05 -30.77 36.42
CA THR A 282 9.89 -31.43 37.00
C THR A 282 8.60 -30.68 36.68
N SER A 283 7.61 -31.44 36.28
CA SER A 283 6.24 -30.92 36.11
C SER A 283 5.52 -30.76 37.48
N PRO A 284 4.47 -29.97 37.56
CA PRO A 284 3.82 -29.25 36.46
C PRO A 284 4.64 -28.06 35.95
N TYR A 285 4.53 -27.77 34.64
CA TYR A 285 5.08 -26.57 34.04
C TYR A 285 4.05 -25.46 34.05
N THR A 286 4.47 -24.24 34.38
CA THR A 286 3.65 -23.05 34.33
C THR A 286 4.09 -22.15 33.17
N TYR A 287 3.13 -21.73 32.37
CA TYR A 287 3.34 -20.89 31.20
C TYR A 287 2.89 -19.48 31.50
N TYR A 288 3.82 -18.56 31.52
CA TYR A 288 3.58 -17.14 31.69
C TYR A 288 3.64 -16.40 30.35
N TYR A 289 3.09 -15.20 30.31
CA TYR A 289 3.08 -14.31 29.13
C TYR A 289 2.47 -14.94 27.87
N PRO A 290 1.27 -15.53 27.94
CA PRO A 290 0.66 -16.27 26.81
C PRO A 290 0.39 -15.39 25.59
N THR A 291 0.42 -14.06 25.75
CA THR A 291 0.22 -13.08 24.68
C THR A 291 1.53 -12.60 24.05
N ASP A 292 2.69 -12.98 24.61
CA ASP A 292 3.98 -12.64 24.01
C ASP A 292 4.21 -13.39 22.70
N PRO A 293 4.81 -12.71 21.69
CA PRO A 293 5.18 -13.39 20.44
C PRO A 293 6.05 -14.62 20.65
N VAL A 294 7.03 -14.59 21.53
CA VAL A 294 7.91 -15.75 21.83
C VAL A 294 7.10 -16.95 22.29
N MET A 295 6.03 -16.72 23.05
CA MET A 295 5.18 -17.76 23.62
C MET A 295 4.11 -18.33 22.68
N GLN A 296 4.15 -17.98 21.37
CA GLN A 296 3.17 -18.42 20.40
C GLN A 296 3.49 -19.82 19.87
N PHE A 297 3.36 -20.82 20.74
CA PHE A 297 3.42 -22.24 20.43
C PHE A 297 2.30 -22.99 21.14
N MET A 298 1.95 -24.18 20.64
CA MET A 298 0.86 -25.01 21.17
C MET A 298 1.43 -26.13 22.03
N GLY A 299 0.65 -26.52 23.04
CA GLY A 299 1.01 -27.65 23.90
C GLY A 299 2.14 -27.33 24.88
N ASN A 300 2.81 -28.37 25.32
CA ASN A 300 3.89 -28.27 26.29
C ASN A 300 5.24 -28.06 25.59
N MET A 301 6.10 -27.26 26.23
CA MET A 301 7.53 -27.25 25.95
C MET A 301 8.22 -28.11 27.00
N HIS A 302 9.01 -29.09 26.57
CA HIS A 302 9.67 -29.99 27.50
C HIS A 302 11.20 -29.95 27.30
N GLY A 303 11.94 -29.49 28.30
CA GLY A 303 13.40 -29.38 28.25
C GLY A 303 14.16 -30.69 28.37
N ALA A 304 13.51 -31.78 28.80
CA ALA A 304 14.14 -33.08 28.91
C ALA A 304 14.17 -33.87 27.58
N SER A 305 13.97 -33.18 26.47
CA SER A 305 13.79 -33.81 25.15
C SER A 305 15.07 -34.44 24.60
N SER A 306 16.23 -34.20 25.17
CA SER A 306 17.46 -34.79 24.71
C SER A 306 18.42 -35.10 25.85
N SER A 307 19.47 -35.82 25.56
CA SER A 307 20.56 -36.17 26.46
C SER A 307 21.43 -34.96 26.93
N GLY A 308 20.92 -33.75 26.80
CA GLY A 308 21.64 -32.54 27.18
C GLY A 308 21.93 -32.40 28.66
N SER A 309 22.98 -31.67 29.00
CA SER A 309 23.42 -31.45 30.35
C SER A 309 22.57 -30.44 31.13
N GLU A 310 21.95 -29.48 30.46
CA GLU A 310 21.09 -28.48 31.10
C GLU A 310 19.65 -28.67 30.70
N LYS A 311 18.83 -29.13 31.64
CA LYS A 311 17.42 -29.44 31.41
C LYS A 311 16.48 -28.40 32.04
N TRP A 312 17.00 -27.46 32.75
CA TRP A 312 16.38 -26.29 33.36
C TRP A 312 17.44 -25.33 33.88
N TYR A 313 17.11 -24.07 34.07
CA TYR A 313 18.01 -23.06 34.59
C TYR A 313 17.48 -22.49 35.88
N VAL A 314 18.40 -22.12 36.81
CA VAL A 314 18.10 -21.48 38.07
C VAL A 314 19.25 -20.52 38.46
N PRO A 315 18.94 -19.30 38.95
CA PRO A 315 19.99 -18.39 39.45
C PRO A 315 20.78 -19.00 40.61
N LEU A 316 22.04 -18.55 40.80
CA LEU A 316 22.84 -18.85 41.97
C LEU A 316 22.12 -18.45 43.26
N SER A 317 22.54 -19.01 44.42
CA SER A 317 21.90 -18.71 45.72
C SER A 317 22.02 -17.26 46.12
N THR A 318 23.06 -16.58 45.63
CA THR A 318 23.32 -15.14 45.86
C THR A 318 22.69 -14.23 44.80
N GLY A 319 22.04 -14.80 43.80
CA GLY A 319 21.45 -14.07 42.67
C GLY A 319 19.93 -14.30 42.50
N GLN A 320 19.40 -13.66 41.51
CA GLN A 320 18.00 -13.79 41.10
C GLN A 320 17.85 -13.46 39.61
N TRP A 321 16.70 -13.76 39.04
CA TRP A 321 16.36 -13.26 37.71
C TRP A 321 16.25 -11.73 37.72
N ASN A 322 16.79 -11.06 36.71
CA ASN A 322 16.67 -9.61 36.55
C ASN A 322 15.19 -9.20 36.43
N THR A 323 14.83 -8.01 36.89
CA THR A 323 13.44 -7.57 37.04
C THR A 323 12.66 -7.62 35.71
N ALA A 324 13.28 -7.26 34.58
CA ALA A 324 12.66 -7.29 33.27
C ALA A 324 12.73 -8.66 32.56
N THR A 325 13.32 -9.67 33.22
CA THR A 325 13.42 -11.02 32.66
C THR A 325 12.08 -11.72 32.73
N ARG A 326 11.60 -12.20 31.59
CA ARG A 326 10.36 -12.94 31.43
C ARG A 326 10.63 -14.45 31.53
N ARG A 327 10.11 -15.06 32.59
CA ARG A 327 10.18 -16.52 32.80
C ARG A 327 9.02 -17.17 32.06
N GLY A 328 9.23 -17.47 30.77
CA GLY A 328 8.16 -17.95 29.87
C GLY A 328 7.61 -19.31 30.27
N VAL A 329 8.50 -20.27 30.60
CA VAL A 329 8.10 -21.62 31.05
C VAL A 329 8.85 -21.94 32.33
N VAL A 330 8.09 -22.07 33.41
CA VAL A 330 8.62 -22.33 34.76
C VAL A 330 8.35 -23.77 35.15
N THR A 331 9.36 -24.44 35.77
CA THR A 331 9.27 -25.80 36.30
C THR A 331 8.91 -25.76 37.78
N SER A 332 8.57 -26.89 38.35
CA SER A 332 8.43 -27.02 39.80
C SER A 332 9.78 -27.13 40.56
N ASN A 333 10.89 -27.11 39.86
CA ASN A 333 12.23 -27.01 40.46
C ASN A 333 12.51 -25.59 40.95
N GLY A 334 13.15 -25.45 42.10
CA GLY A 334 13.42 -24.14 42.68
C GLY A 334 12.16 -23.47 43.27
N ALA A 335 12.36 -22.34 43.92
CA ALA A 335 11.30 -21.57 44.52
C ALA A 335 11.60 -20.06 44.40
N SER A 336 10.55 -19.21 44.39
CA SER A 336 10.71 -17.76 44.31
C SER A 336 11.72 -17.24 45.35
N PRO A 337 12.59 -16.29 44.96
CA PRO A 337 12.71 -15.61 43.66
C PRO A 337 13.61 -16.34 42.63
N ARG A 338 13.94 -17.58 42.86
CA ARG A 338 14.87 -18.39 42.04
C ARG A 338 14.15 -19.61 41.43
N GLU A 339 13.01 -19.39 40.80
CA GLU A 339 12.29 -20.47 40.13
C GLU A 339 13.12 -21.04 38.97
N GLY A 340 13.09 -22.35 38.82
CA GLY A 340 13.65 -23.05 37.69
C GLY A 340 12.86 -22.80 36.40
N VAL A 341 13.52 -22.60 35.28
CA VAL A 341 12.89 -22.28 34.00
C VAL A 341 13.39 -23.16 32.88
N LEU A 342 12.51 -23.44 31.90
CA LEU A 342 12.84 -24.07 30.63
C LEU A 342 13.06 -23.03 29.52
N LEU A 343 12.30 -21.93 29.59
CA LEU A 343 12.37 -20.82 28.63
C LEU A 343 12.36 -19.52 29.40
N VAL A 344 13.36 -18.69 29.14
CA VAL A 344 13.51 -17.38 29.76
C VAL A 344 14.08 -16.39 28.76
N TYR A 345 13.58 -15.18 28.77
CA TYR A 345 13.99 -14.14 27.81
C TYR A 345 13.75 -12.74 28.36
N GLY A 346 14.40 -11.78 27.77
CA GLY A 346 14.26 -10.37 28.15
C GLY A 346 15.42 -9.50 27.69
N PRO A 347 15.39 -8.21 28.01
CA PRO A 347 16.50 -7.32 27.72
C PRO A 347 17.70 -7.67 28.60
N ALA A 348 18.90 -7.66 28.02
CA ALA A 348 20.14 -7.96 28.74
C ALA A 348 20.32 -7.01 29.92
N TYR A 349 20.68 -7.56 31.05
CA TYR A 349 20.89 -6.86 32.35
C TYR A 349 19.62 -6.16 32.87
N GLY A 350 18.43 -6.52 32.39
CA GLY A 350 17.18 -5.87 32.75
C GLY A 350 17.00 -4.46 32.19
N ASP A 351 17.91 -3.99 31.35
CA ASP A 351 17.85 -2.67 30.71
C ASP A 351 17.17 -2.78 29.32
N SER A 352 16.02 -2.15 29.18
CA SER A 352 15.24 -2.12 27.94
C SER A 352 16.00 -1.53 26.74
N ASN A 353 17.01 -0.71 26.98
CA ASN A 353 17.88 -0.16 25.94
C ASN A 353 18.87 -1.18 25.38
N ASN A 354 19.05 -2.34 26.00
CA ASN A 354 19.93 -3.38 25.52
C ASN A 354 19.24 -4.35 24.54
N GLY A 355 20.06 -5.12 23.83
CA GLY A 355 19.56 -6.25 23.04
C GLY A 355 18.86 -7.28 23.90
N TRP A 356 17.98 -8.06 23.31
CA TRP A 356 17.27 -9.13 24.01
C TRP A 356 18.05 -10.43 23.98
N VAL A 357 17.90 -11.19 25.02
CA VAL A 357 18.51 -12.51 25.18
C VAL A 357 17.41 -13.52 25.46
N MET A 358 17.53 -14.71 24.89
CA MET A 358 16.63 -15.84 25.16
C MET A 358 17.44 -17.11 25.40
N TYR A 359 17.06 -17.82 26.43
CA TYR A 359 17.62 -19.12 26.79
C TYR A 359 16.57 -20.21 26.74
N GLU A 360 16.92 -21.34 26.13
CA GLU A 360 16.10 -22.55 26.09
C GLU A 360 16.86 -23.73 26.69
N ALA A 361 16.21 -24.41 27.61
CA ALA A 361 16.77 -25.63 28.21
C ALA A 361 16.65 -26.83 27.24
N GLY A 362 17.51 -27.81 27.43
CA GLY A 362 17.64 -28.97 26.55
C GLY A 362 18.84 -28.86 25.64
N HIS A 363 19.07 -29.87 24.80
CA HIS A 363 20.24 -29.91 23.91
C HIS A 363 19.85 -29.79 22.44
N ASP A 364 19.27 -30.80 21.87
CA ASP A 364 18.74 -30.79 20.51
C ASP A 364 17.21 -30.93 20.56
N LEU A 365 16.51 -29.84 20.41
CA LEU A 365 15.04 -29.83 20.51
C LEU A 365 14.36 -30.38 19.26
N SER A 366 15.11 -30.79 18.24
CA SER A 366 14.58 -31.51 17.06
C SER A 366 14.51 -33.03 17.25
N THR A 367 15.27 -33.57 18.24
CA THR A 367 15.41 -34.99 18.55
C THR A 367 15.13 -35.27 20.03
N GLY A 368 15.24 -36.52 20.45
CA GLY A 368 15.15 -36.91 21.86
C GLY A 368 13.79 -37.46 22.30
N GLY A 369 13.66 -37.66 23.62
CA GLY A 369 12.58 -38.46 24.24
C GLY A 369 11.24 -37.77 24.46
N SER A 370 11.08 -36.48 24.05
CA SER A 370 9.80 -35.78 24.15
C SER A 370 8.87 -36.07 22.98
N SER A 371 7.60 -35.71 23.12
CA SER A 371 6.64 -35.83 22.04
C SER A 371 7.02 -34.95 20.85
N ALA A 372 6.51 -35.28 19.66
CA ALA A 372 6.68 -34.43 18.48
C ALA A 372 6.13 -33.02 18.70
N THR A 373 5.04 -32.88 19.44
CA THR A 373 4.44 -31.58 19.78
C THR A 373 5.37 -30.73 20.65
N ASP A 374 5.99 -31.34 21.67
CA ASP A 374 6.89 -30.63 22.58
C ASP A 374 8.16 -30.15 21.87
N ARG A 375 8.68 -30.96 20.93
CA ARG A 375 9.82 -30.54 20.08
C ARG A 375 9.47 -29.37 19.17
N VAL A 376 8.29 -29.42 18.54
CA VAL A 376 7.81 -28.32 17.70
C VAL A 376 7.58 -27.06 18.52
N ALA A 377 7.02 -27.16 19.73
CA ALA A 377 6.79 -26.02 20.62
C ALA A 377 8.10 -25.28 20.90
N ALA A 378 9.17 -26.00 21.26
CA ALA A 378 10.47 -25.43 21.53
C ALA A 378 11.09 -24.77 20.29
N GLN A 379 11.15 -25.47 19.15
CA GLN A 379 11.70 -24.89 17.92
C GLN A 379 10.89 -23.68 17.41
N ARG A 380 9.57 -23.64 17.67
CA ARG A 380 8.73 -22.47 17.37
C ARG A 380 9.08 -21.28 18.23
N ALA A 381 9.38 -21.47 19.52
CA ALA A 381 9.84 -20.38 20.39
C ALA A 381 11.13 -19.75 19.83
N TYR A 382 12.07 -20.54 19.35
CA TYR A 382 13.26 -20.06 18.65
C TYR A 382 12.89 -19.18 17.44
N PHE A 383 12.08 -19.68 16.49
CA PHE A 383 11.73 -18.90 15.30
C PHE A 383 10.90 -17.68 15.63
N ASN A 384 10.04 -17.74 16.63
CA ASN A 384 9.29 -16.58 17.12
C ASN A 384 10.23 -15.48 17.62
N PHE A 385 11.26 -15.85 18.37
CA PHE A 385 12.29 -14.92 18.82
C PHE A 385 13.07 -14.31 17.64
N ILE A 386 13.43 -15.10 16.64
CA ILE A 386 14.09 -14.64 15.41
C ILE A 386 13.21 -13.65 14.63
N LEU A 387 11.92 -13.93 14.45
CA LEU A 387 11.00 -13.01 13.78
C LEU A 387 10.84 -11.70 14.54
N LEU A 388 10.76 -11.78 15.88
CA LEU A 388 10.68 -10.61 16.74
C LEU A 388 11.95 -9.75 16.65
N ALA A 389 13.13 -10.37 16.60
CA ALA A 389 14.40 -9.69 16.36
C ALA A 389 14.40 -8.95 15.01
N GLY A 390 13.87 -9.57 13.95
CA GLY A 390 13.70 -8.92 12.64
C GLY A 390 12.85 -7.66 12.71
N THR A 391 11.79 -7.69 13.51
CA THR A 391 10.93 -6.52 13.74
C THR A 391 11.67 -5.42 14.49
N ALA A 392 12.44 -5.77 15.52
CA ALA A 392 13.21 -4.82 16.34
C ALA A 392 14.41 -4.20 15.60
N LYS A 393 15.02 -4.94 14.68
CA LYS A 393 16.23 -4.55 13.94
C LYS A 393 15.96 -4.12 12.50
N LYS A 394 14.69 -3.94 12.12
CA LYS A 394 14.29 -3.49 10.79
C LYS A 394 14.95 -2.16 10.42
N ILE A 395 15.22 -1.96 9.15
CA ILE A 395 15.60 -0.67 8.60
C ILE A 395 14.39 0.26 8.72
N ASN A 396 14.56 1.41 9.37
CA ASN A 396 13.49 2.40 9.49
C ASN A 396 13.37 3.18 8.18
N ILE A 397 12.29 2.93 7.47
CA ILE A 397 11.96 3.56 6.19
C ILE A 397 10.84 4.56 6.45
N ASN A 398 11.10 5.83 6.20
CA ASN A 398 10.07 6.85 6.10
C ASN A 398 9.87 7.16 4.61
N ALA A 399 8.79 6.66 4.04
CA ALA A 399 8.49 6.82 2.64
C ALA A 399 7.09 7.37 2.43
N THR A 400 6.90 8.05 1.30
CA THR A 400 5.61 8.59 0.86
C THR A 400 5.47 8.39 -0.64
N VAL A 401 4.26 8.05 -1.05
CA VAL A 401 3.85 8.05 -2.46
C VAL A 401 2.60 8.91 -2.57
N THR A 402 2.41 9.63 -3.66
CA THR A 402 1.18 10.41 -3.88
C THR A 402 -0.04 9.52 -3.69
N ALA A 403 -0.85 9.79 -2.67
CA ALA A 403 -1.87 8.87 -2.14
C ALA A 403 -3.09 8.68 -3.07
N THR A 404 -3.35 9.65 -3.97
CA THR A 404 -4.44 9.57 -4.95
C THR A 404 -3.95 10.12 -6.28
N LEU A 405 -4.15 9.38 -7.34
CA LEU A 405 -3.77 9.75 -8.71
C LEU A 405 -4.88 9.39 -9.69
N PRO A 406 -5.13 10.24 -10.70
CA PRO A 406 -5.91 9.81 -11.86
C PRO A 406 -5.22 8.65 -12.60
N SER A 407 -6.00 7.81 -13.26
CA SER A 407 -5.55 6.75 -14.16
C SER A 407 -4.51 7.27 -15.15
N GLY A 408 -3.34 6.67 -15.21
CA GLY A 408 -2.23 7.05 -16.08
C GLY A 408 -1.46 8.33 -15.66
N ALA A 409 -1.87 9.01 -14.60
CA ALA A 409 -1.19 10.23 -14.12
C ALA A 409 0.06 9.89 -13.29
N SER A 410 0.99 10.84 -13.24
CA SER A 410 2.23 10.71 -12.48
C SER A 410 2.19 11.50 -11.17
N GLY A 411 2.78 10.92 -10.14
CA GLY A 411 3.02 11.52 -8.83
C GLY A 411 4.46 11.25 -8.38
N THR A 412 4.75 11.60 -7.13
CA THR A 412 6.09 11.40 -6.54
C THR A 412 6.08 10.23 -5.58
N ALA A 413 7.11 9.39 -5.64
CA ALA A 413 7.48 8.41 -4.63
C ALA A 413 8.83 8.80 -4.04
N SER A 414 8.93 8.90 -2.70
CA SER A 414 10.17 9.31 -2.02
C SER A 414 10.36 8.53 -0.74
N ALA A 415 11.61 8.26 -0.37
CA ALA A 415 11.97 7.57 0.85
C ALA A 415 13.22 8.16 1.50
N THR A 416 13.23 8.18 2.82
CA THR A 416 14.40 8.42 3.66
C THR A 416 14.60 7.22 4.57
N VAL A 417 15.87 6.92 4.87
CA VAL A 417 16.26 5.79 5.72
C VAL A 417 17.04 6.32 6.90
N SER A 418 16.64 5.95 8.12
CA SER A 418 17.26 6.47 9.36
C SER A 418 18.00 5.42 10.18
N SER A 419 18.01 4.15 9.77
CA SER A 419 18.73 3.07 10.44
C SER A 419 19.23 2.04 9.42
N GLY A 420 20.00 1.05 9.88
CA GLY A 420 20.72 0.11 9.02
C GLY A 420 22.12 0.62 8.66
N THR A 421 22.80 -0.06 7.77
CA THR A 421 24.19 0.22 7.38
C THR A 421 24.25 0.69 5.93
N PRO A 422 24.63 1.96 5.66
CA PRO A 422 24.75 2.42 4.28
C PRO A 422 25.95 1.73 3.56
N PRO A 423 25.96 1.69 2.21
CA PRO A 423 24.93 2.23 1.29
C PRO A 423 23.67 1.40 1.24
N TYR A 424 22.55 2.07 0.86
CA TYR A 424 21.26 1.43 0.68
C TYR A 424 20.95 1.22 -0.80
N SER A 425 20.31 0.11 -1.12
CA SER A 425 19.66 -0.11 -2.41
C SER A 425 18.14 -0.08 -2.24
N TYR A 426 17.46 0.48 -3.24
CA TYR A 426 16.01 0.67 -3.26
C TYR A 426 15.42 -0.14 -4.40
N GLN A 427 14.20 -0.62 -4.21
CA GLN A 427 13.42 -1.27 -5.26
C GLN A 427 11.93 -0.96 -5.06
N TRP A 428 11.41 -0.06 -5.88
CA TRP A 428 9.98 0.25 -5.94
C TRP A 428 9.27 -0.72 -6.87
N THR A 429 8.10 -1.18 -6.45
CA THR A 429 7.21 -2.05 -7.25
C THR A 429 5.76 -1.60 -7.08
N SER A 430 4.95 -1.82 -8.11
CA SER A 430 3.51 -1.60 -8.15
C SER A 430 2.82 -2.91 -8.48
N GLN A 431 1.74 -3.22 -7.80
CA GLN A 431 1.01 -4.47 -8.00
C GLN A 431 0.13 -4.44 -9.24
N LEU A 432 -0.47 -3.31 -9.57
CA LEU A 432 -1.34 -3.15 -10.73
C LEU A 432 -0.61 -2.74 -12.01
N GLY A 433 0.75 -2.73 -11.99
CA GLY A 433 1.55 -2.41 -13.16
C GLY A 433 1.84 -0.92 -13.38
N GLY A 434 1.65 -0.10 -12.34
CA GLY A 434 2.19 1.27 -12.33
C GLY A 434 3.71 1.26 -12.50
N THR A 435 4.27 2.29 -13.08
CA THR A 435 5.69 2.35 -13.45
C THR A 435 6.44 3.43 -12.67
N PHE A 436 7.75 3.22 -12.52
CA PHE A 436 8.66 4.17 -11.88
C PHE A 436 9.70 4.66 -12.88
N ALA A 437 9.96 5.96 -12.93
CA ALA A 437 10.99 6.53 -13.78
C ALA A 437 12.39 5.93 -13.49
N ASN A 438 12.66 5.69 -12.19
CA ASN A 438 13.81 4.93 -11.72
C ASN A 438 13.41 4.16 -10.46
N SER A 439 13.11 2.87 -10.60
CA SER A 439 12.69 2.02 -9.49
C SER A 439 13.77 1.79 -8.41
N SER A 440 15.03 2.14 -8.71
CA SER A 440 16.16 1.96 -7.80
C SER A 440 16.59 3.26 -7.10
N ALA A 441 15.91 4.37 -7.32
CA ALA A 441 16.22 5.65 -6.67
C ALA A 441 15.43 5.83 -5.36
N ALA A 442 16.01 6.55 -4.40
CA ALA A 442 15.31 6.92 -3.17
C ALA A 442 14.11 7.84 -3.44
N THR A 443 14.21 8.68 -4.49
CA THR A 443 13.11 9.53 -4.96
C THR A 443 12.94 9.33 -6.46
N THR A 444 11.70 9.13 -6.90
CA THR A 444 11.36 8.86 -8.30
C THR A 444 9.95 9.32 -8.61
N ALA A 445 9.63 9.50 -9.89
CA ALA A 445 8.25 9.64 -10.32
C ALA A 445 7.59 8.26 -10.38
N TYR A 446 6.38 8.17 -9.88
CA TYR A 446 5.49 7.02 -10.00
C TYR A 446 4.35 7.39 -10.96
N THR A 447 4.13 6.59 -11.99
CA THR A 447 3.01 6.72 -12.93
C THR A 447 1.98 5.64 -12.63
N ALA A 448 0.77 6.06 -12.32
CA ALA A 448 -0.33 5.15 -12.02
C ALA A 448 -0.69 4.27 -13.22
N PRO A 449 -1.13 3.04 -13.02
CA PRO A 449 -1.61 2.18 -14.11
C PRO A 449 -2.84 2.78 -14.78
N THR A 450 -3.04 2.45 -16.06
CA THR A 450 -4.30 2.75 -16.77
C THR A 450 -5.35 1.75 -16.33
N VAL A 451 -6.48 2.23 -15.80
CA VAL A 451 -7.55 1.41 -15.23
C VAL A 451 -8.90 1.81 -15.81
N GLY A 452 -9.85 0.88 -15.89
CA GLY A 452 -11.20 1.10 -16.40
C GLY A 452 -12.23 1.47 -15.33
N GLY A 453 -11.81 1.66 -14.07
CA GLY A 453 -12.67 2.05 -12.94
C GLY A 453 -11.83 2.43 -11.74
N ASN A 454 -12.43 3.04 -10.73
CA ASN A 454 -11.72 3.36 -9.47
C ASN A 454 -11.18 2.09 -8.84
N THR A 455 -9.90 2.11 -8.44
CA THR A 455 -9.23 0.96 -7.82
C THR A 455 -8.13 1.43 -6.90
N THR A 456 -7.47 0.49 -6.21
CA THR A 456 -6.34 0.76 -5.33
C THR A 456 -5.14 -0.03 -5.80
N ASP A 457 -4.03 0.65 -6.06
CA ASP A 457 -2.73 0.02 -6.30
C ASP A 457 -1.97 -0.15 -4.98
N VAL A 458 -1.17 -1.19 -4.89
CA VAL A 458 -0.25 -1.42 -3.77
C VAL A 458 1.17 -1.13 -4.26
N VAL A 459 1.73 -0.04 -3.78
CA VAL A 459 3.12 0.31 -4.00
C VAL A 459 3.96 -0.20 -2.85
N THR A 460 4.97 -0.99 -3.17
CA THR A 460 5.93 -1.54 -2.19
C THR A 460 7.33 -1.01 -2.49
N LEU A 461 7.98 -0.50 -1.46
CA LEU A 461 9.40 -0.21 -1.45
C LEU A 461 10.15 -1.28 -0.66
N ARG A 462 11.11 -1.91 -1.29
CA ARG A 462 12.11 -2.76 -0.66
C ARG A 462 13.41 -1.98 -0.50
N VAL A 463 13.91 -1.87 0.71
CA VAL A 463 15.23 -1.32 1.01
C VAL A 463 16.13 -2.44 1.47
N THR A 464 17.34 -2.50 0.92
CA THR A 464 18.40 -3.43 1.37
C THR A 464 19.62 -2.60 1.76
N ASP A 465 20.17 -2.85 2.94
CA ASP A 465 21.39 -2.19 3.42
C ASP A 465 22.67 -2.95 3.01
N ALA A 466 23.82 -2.37 3.30
CA ALA A 466 25.12 -2.98 3.00
C ALA A 466 25.35 -4.33 3.72
N CYS A 467 24.64 -4.60 4.79
CA CYS A 467 24.64 -5.86 5.52
C CYS A 467 23.70 -6.93 4.93
N GLY A 468 22.97 -6.60 3.88
CA GLY A 468 21.97 -7.48 3.27
C GLY A 468 20.66 -7.58 4.06
N ARG A 469 20.44 -6.73 5.08
CA ARG A 469 19.14 -6.61 5.74
C ARG A 469 18.12 -6.09 4.75
N VAL A 470 16.94 -6.66 4.78
CA VAL A 470 15.82 -6.23 3.95
C VAL A 470 14.71 -5.72 4.84
N SER A 471 14.17 -4.55 4.50
CA SER A 471 12.93 -4.04 5.09
C SER A 471 11.98 -3.56 4.01
N LEU A 472 10.68 -3.69 4.27
CA LEU A 472 9.62 -3.35 3.35
C LEU A 472 8.80 -2.19 3.90
N TYR A 473 8.44 -1.28 3.00
CA TYR A 473 7.41 -0.27 3.21
C TYR A 473 6.32 -0.45 2.15
N THR A 474 5.07 -0.30 2.53
CA THR A 474 3.94 -0.45 1.61
C THR A 474 2.95 0.69 1.78
N GLN A 475 2.38 1.16 0.67
CA GLN A 475 1.34 2.18 0.67
C GLN A 475 0.26 1.84 -0.36
N PHE A 476 -0.99 2.06 0.04
CA PHE A 476 -2.16 1.92 -0.83
C PHE A 476 -2.40 3.25 -1.54
N ILE A 477 -2.49 3.22 -2.87
CA ILE A 477 -2.68 4.38 -3.74
C ILE A 477 -4.05 4.30 -4.38
N ASN A 478 -4.90 5.28 -4.15
CA ASN A 478 -6.21 5.37 -4.78
C ASN A 478 -6.05 5.84 -6.23
N ILE A 479 -6.36 4.98 -7.17
CA ILE A 479 -6.37 5.32 -8.60
C ILE A 479 -7.79 5.68 -8.98
N THR A 480 -8.00 6.95 -9.30
CA THR A 480 -9.30 7.46 -9.73
C THR A 480 -9.43 7.31 -11.23
N PHE A 481 -10.49 6.67 -11.65
CA PHE A 481 -10.83 6.61 -13.05
C PHE A 481 -11.40 7.97 -13.47
N SER A 482 -10.71 8.63 -14.40
CA SER A 482 -11.24 9.81 -15.09
C SER A 482 -11.54 9.37 -16.51
N PRO A 483 -12.80 9.21 -16.86
CA PRO A 483 -13.13 8.91 -18.25
C PRO A 483 -12.60 10.04 -19.12
N LEU A 484 -11.77 9.71 -20.12
CA LEU A 484 -11.47 10.63 -21.19
C LEU A 484 -12.79 10.89 -21.93
N PRO A 485 -13.08 12.14 -22.30
CA PRO A 485 -14.24 12.41 -23.14
C PRO A 485 -14.22 11.55 -24.40
N VAL A 486 -15.41 11.31 -25.00
CA VAL A 486 -15.48 10.65 -26.30
C VAL A 486 -14.61 11.41 -27.30
N SER A 487 -13.65 10.73 -27.91
CA SER A 487 -12.84 11.31 -28.97
C SER A 487 -13.61 11.29 -30.28
N LEU A 488 -14.36 12.36 -30.56
CA LEU A 488 -15.08 12.53 -31.80
C LEU A 488 -14.10 12.84 -32.95
N VAL A 489 -13.97 11.95 -33.92
CA VAL A 489 -13.12 12.13 -35.10
C VAL A 489 -13.81 13.05 -36.13
N SER A 490 -15.11 12.81 -36.39
CA SER A 490 -15.88 13.60 -37.33
C SER A 490 -17.37 13.57 -36.99
N PHE A 491 -18.05 14.68 -37.29
CA PHE A 491 -19.50 14.75 -37.38
C PHE A 491 -19.90 15.45 -38.66
N GLU A 492 -20.69 14.82 -39.46
CA GLU A 492 -21.19 15.34 -40.73
C GLU A 492 -22.71 15.27 -40.80
N ALA A 493 -23.33 16.26 -41.40
CA ALA A 493 -24.74 16.25 -41.76
C ALA A 493 -24.87 16.67 -43.23
N LYS A 494 -25.47 15.82 -44.04
CA LYS A 494 -25.61 16.05 -45.48
C LYS A 494 -27.06 15.83 -45.93
N ARG A 495 -27.56 16.71 -46.73
CA ARG A 495 -28.89 16.57 -47.31
C ARG A 495 -28.88 15.45 -48.37
N ASN A 496 -29.85 14.54 -48.26
CA ASN A 496 -30.12 13.50 -49.23
C ASN A 496 -31.59 13.53 -49.62
N GLY A 497 -31.89 14.20 -50.73
CA GLY A 497 -33.27 14.48 -51.14
C GLY A 497 -33.99 15.38 -50.13
N GLN A 498 -35.13 14.93 -49.63
CA GLN A 498 -35.92 15.64 -48.61
C GLN A 498 -35.49 15.32 -47.16
N GLN A 499 -34.48 14.54 -46.97
CA GLN A 499 -33.95 14.12 -45.65
C GLN A 499 -32.57 14.67 -45.44
N VAL A 500 -32.09 14.64 -44.15
CA VAL A 500 -30.70 14.92 -43.80
C VAL A 500 -30.10 13.70 -43.12
N LEU A 501 -29.05 13.15 -43.72
CA LEU A 501 -28.26 12.10 -43.13
C LEU A 501 -27.18 12.71 -42.22
N THR A 502 -27.20 12.35 -40.97
CA THR A 502 -26.09 12.63 -40.02
C THR A 502 -25.24 11.38 -39.88
N SER A 503 -23.91 11.57 -39.83
CA SER A 503 -22.96 10.51 -39.60
C SER A 503 -21.82 11.03 -38.71
N TRP A 504 -21.34 10.18 -37.82
CA TRP A 504 -20.19 10.52 -36.98
C TRP A 504 -19.30 9.31 -36.70
N VAL A 505 -18.05 9.59 -36.38
CA VAL A 505 -17.04 8.60 -36.08
C VAL A 505 -16.39 8.99 -34.77
N THR A 506 -16.27 8.05 -33.86
CA THR A 506 -15.49 8.18 -32.63
C THR A 506 -14.23 7.33 -32.71
N ALA A 507 -13.09 7.82 -32.23
CA ALA A 507 -11.87 7.03 -32.10
C ALA A 507 -11.91 6.10 -30.88
N SER A 508 -12.55 6.58 -29.83
CA SER A 508 -12.77 5.85 -28.58
C SER A 508 -14.01 6.40 -27.86
N GLU A 509 -14.62 5.57 -27.06
CA GLU A 509 -15.73 5.98 -26.18
C GLU A 509 -15.45 5.48 -24.77
N VAL A 510 -15.81 6.27 -23.77
CA VAL A 510 -15.70 5.88 -22.38
C VAL A 510 -16.99 6.26 -21.67
N ASN A 511 -17.61 5.27 -21.03
CA ASN A 511 -18.83 5.43 -20.25
C ASN A 511 -20.02 5.99 -21.04
N ASN A 512 -19.95 5.99 -22.38
CA ASN A 512 -20.94 6.61 -23.26
C ASN A 512 -22.24 5.81 -23.31
N ASP A 513 -23.34 6.37 -22.77
CA ASP A 513 -24.66 5.77 -22.81
C ASP A 513 -25.31 6.00 -24.19
N PHE A 514 -25.39 7.28 -24.61
CA PHE A 514 -26.01 7.61 -25.92
C PHE A 514 -25.52 8.96 -26.45
N PHE A 515 -25.65 9.11 -27.77
CA PHE A 515 -25.59 10.39 -28.48
C PHE A 515 -26.98 10.94 -28.70
N THR A 516 -27.20 12.22 -28.41
CA THR A 516 -28.40 12.96 -28.82
C THR A 516 -28.09 13.78 -30.06
N ILE A 517 -28.83 13.58 -31.13
CA ILE A 517 -28.78 14.44 -32.32
C ILE A 517 -29.73 15.61 -32.06
N GLU A 518 -29.21 16.82 -32.15
CA GLU A 518 -29.95 18.05 -31.94
C GLU A 518 -29.94 18.90 -33.22
N ARG A 519 -31.04 19.57 -33.49
CA ARG A 519 -31.21 20.43 -34.66
C ARG A 519 -31.64 21.84 -34.23
N SER A 520 -31.18 22.81 -34.99
CA SER A 520 -31.57 24.22 -34.85
C SER A 520 -31.88 24.82 -36.24
N THR A 521 -32.79 25.78 -36.30
CA THR A 521 -33.07 26.60 -37.51
C THR A 521 -32.34 27.94 -37.47
N ASP A 522 -31.83 28.37 -36.34
CA ASP A 522 -31.18 29.67 -36.12
C ASP A 522 -29.72 29.56 -35.64
N GLY A 523 -29.25 28.35 -35.38
CA GLY A 523 -27.91 28.08 -34.87
C GLY A 523 -27.72 28.39 -33.37
N SER A 524 -28.76 28.84 -32.68
CA SER A 524 -28.72 29.22 -31.26
C SER A 524 -29.56 28.31 -30.36
N VAL A 525 -30.81 28.04 -30.73
CA VAL A 525 -31.72 27.16 -29.99
C VAL A 525 -31.77 25.80 -30.63
N PHE A 526 -31.33 24.75 -29.93
CA PHE A 526 -31.26 23.39 -30.42
C PHE A 526 -32.34 22.52 -29.78
N GLN A 527 -33.05 21.75 -30.62
CA GLN A 527 -34.07 20.78 -30.23
C GLN A 527 -33.52 19.36 -30.40
N ALA A 528 -33.67 18.51 -29.39
CA ALA A 528 -33.33 17.10 -29.48
C ALA A 528 -34.30 16.39 -30.46
N LEU A 529 -33.75 15.63 -31.39
CA LEU A 529 -34.52 14.88 -32.40
C LEU A 529 -34.53 13.39 -32.08
N ASN A 530 -33.39 12.81 -31.77
CA ASN A 530 -33.26 11.38 -31.54
C ASN A 530 -32.08 11.07 -30.64
N ARG A 531 -32.08 9.87 -30.04
CA ARG A 531 -30.97 9.30 -29.31
C ARG A 531 -30.50 8.04 -30.03
N VAL A 532 -29.19 7.89 -30.11
CA VAL A 532 -28.51 6.70 -30.64
C VAL A 532 -27.62 6.15 -29.53
N ALA A 533 -27.82 4.88 -29.18
CA ALA A 533 -27.02 4.25 -28.11
C ALA A 533 -25.54 4.29 -28.45
N GLY A 534 -24.73 4.64 -27.45
CA GLY A 534 -23.27 4.54 -27.46
C GLY A 534 -22.80 3.09 -27.33
N ARG A 535 -21.49 2.87 -27.41
CA ARG A 535 -20.86 1.55 -27.17
C ARG A 535 -20.31 1.38 -25.78
N GLY A 536 -20.67 2.26 -24.84
CA GLY A 536 -20.18 2.24 -23.48
C GLY A 536 -18.71 2.63 -23.41
N THR A 537 -17.82 1.69 -23.10
CA THR A 537 -16.36 1.91 -23.07
C THR A 537 -15.71 1.05 -24.14
N THR A 538 -15.08 1.69 -25.13
CA THR A 538 -14.32 1.02 -26.21
C THR A 538 -13.17 1.90 -26.67
N SER A 539 -12.05 1.29 -26.99
CA SER A 539 -10.91 1.92 -27.67
C SER A 539 -10.92 1.72 -29.19
N GLU A 540 -11.96 1.07 -29.70
CA GLU A 540 -12.10 0.84 -31.14
C GLU A 540 -12.89 1.98 -31.79
N THR A 541 -12.53 2.30 -33.04
CA THR A 541 -13.27 3.27 -33.86
C THR A 541 -14.70 2.80 -34.07
N SER A 542 -15.67 3.65 -33.76
CA SER A 542 -17.10 3.39 -33.94
C SER A 542 -17.69 4.36 -34.93
N THR A 543 -18.56 3.86 -35.80
CA THR A 543 -19.25 4.66 -36.80
C THR A 543 -20.76 4.58 -36.58
N TYR A 544 -21.40 5.74 -36.61
CA TYR A 544 -22.84 5.92 -36.39
C TYR A 544 -23.51 6.69 -37.52
N ARG A 545 -24.80 6.45 -37.70
CA ARG A 545 -25.64 7.16 -38.69
C ARG A 545 -27.06 7.30 -38.17
N TRP A 546 -27.66 8.43 -38.50
CA TRP A 546 -29.07 8.65 -38.27
C TRP A 546 -29.61 9.61 -39.32
N THR A 547 -30.90 9.44 -39.75
CA THR A 547 -31.52 10.25 -40.79
C THR A 547 -32.63 11.07 -40.19
N ASP A 548 -32.58 12.39 -40.34
CA ASP A 548 -33.71 13.27 -40.07
C ASP A 548 -34.71 13.16 -41.26
N PRO A 549 -35.90 12.61 -41.00
CA PRO A 549 -36.86 12.39 -42.08
C PRO A 549 -37.59 13.68 -42.52
N GLN A 550 -37.62 14.69 -41.68
CA GLN A 550 -38.38 15.93 -41.91
C GLN A 550 -37.55 17.17 -41.51
N PRO A 551 -36.42 17.45 -42.17
CA PRO A 551 -35.66 18.65 -41.93
C PRO A 551 -36.42 19.89 -42.43
N PRO A 552 -36.25 21.06 -41.81
CA PRO A 552 -36.83 22.33 -42.29
C PRO A 552 -36.46 22.62 -43.74
N ALA A 553 -37.31 23.36 -44.44
CA ALA A 553 -37.09 23.72 -45.83
C ALA A 553 -35.92 24.69 -46.07
N GLY A 554 -35.41 25.35 -45.05
CA GLY A 554 -34.28 26.27 -45.09
C GLY A 554 -32.98 25.71 -44.59
N ILE A 555 -32.09 26.61 -44.18
CA ILE A 555 -30.84 26.27 -43.50
C ILE A 555 -31.19 25.68 -42.13
N CYS A 556 -30.47 24.64 -41.78
CA CYS A 556 -30.54 24.08 -40.45
C CYS A 556 -29.15 23.65 -39.96
N TYR A 557 -29.01 23.59 -38.67
CA TYR A 557 -27.79 23.24 -37.98
C TYR A 557 -28.02 21.95 -37.22
N TYR A 558 -27.06 21.03 -37.24
CA TYR A 558 -27.06 19.81 -36.46
C TYR A 558 -25.85 19.78 -35.56
N ARG A 559 -26.01 19.26 -34.35
CA ARG A 559 -24.92 18.97 -33.44
C ARG A 559 -25.18 17.67 -32.70
N LEU A 560 -24.14 17.12 -32.13
CA LEU A 560 -24.20 15.99 -31.23
C LEU A 560 -24.06 16.46 -29.80
N ARG A 561 -24.81 15.82 -28.92
CA ARG A 561 -24.55 15.84 -27.48
C ARG A 561 -24.42 14.40 -27.03
N GLN A 562 -23.25 14.05 -26.52
CA GLN A 562 -22.97 12.79 -25.85
C GLN A 562 -23.47 12.85 -24.41
N THR A 563 -23.94 11.71 -23.87
CA THR A 563 -24.32 11.57 -22.46
C THR A 563 -23.80 10.25 -21.93
N ASP A 564 -23.13 10.31 -20.77
CA ASP A 564 -22.58 9.15 -20.07
C ASP A 564 -23.61 8.46 -19.20
N TYR A 565 -23.35 7.21 -18.78
CA TYR A 565 -24.19 6.46 -17.84
C TYR A 565 -24.37 7.17 -16.49
N ASP A 566 -23.45 8.07 -16.11
CA ASP A 566 -23.55 8.89 -14.90
C ASP A 566 -24.35 10.19 -15.09
N GLY A 567 -24.85 10.44 -16.31
CA GLY A 567 -25.66 11.60 -16.67
C GLY A 567 -24.87 12.85 -17.07
N ARG A 568 -23.53 12.83 -17.03
CA ARG A 568 -22.71 13.91 -17.57
C ARG A 568 -22.85 13.97 -19.08
N SER A 569 -22.75 15.16 -19.65
CA SER A 569 -22.88 15.33 -21.09
C SER A 569 -21.91 16.34 -21.65
N GLU A 570 -21.46 16.08 -22.89
CA GLU A 570 -20.63 16.96 -23.69
C GLU A 570 -21.33 17.28 -25.01
N THR A 571 -21.24 18.55 -25.45
CA THR A 571 -21.84 19.01 -26.68
C THR A 571 -20.77 19.39 -27.71
N PHE A 572 -20.82 18.78 -28.87
CA PHE A 572 -19.86 19.03 -29.94
C PHE A 572 -20.30 20.19 -30.86
N PRO A 573 -19.34 20.77 -31.62
CA PRO A 573 -19.65 21.85 -32.57
C PRO A 573 -20.73 21.47 -33.58
N SER A 574 -21.55 22.45 -33.95
CA SER A 574 -22.61 22.24 -34.92
C SER A 574 -22.10 22.32 -36.37
N VAL A 575 -22.75 21.56 -37.23
CA VAL A 575 -22.57 21.63 -38.69
C VAL A 575 -23.82 22.19 -39.35
N MET A 576 -23.63 23.04 -40.36
CA MET A 576 -24.72 23.66 -41.13
C MET A 576 -25.06 22.81 -42.32
N VAL A 577 -26.37 22.66 -42.59
CA VAL A 577 -26.92 21.96 -43.75
C VAL A 577 -27.76 22.95 -44.56
N GLU A 578 -27.34 23.15 -45.79
CA GLU A 578 -28.09 23.99 -46.75
C GLU A 578 -29.25 23.23 -47.37
N ALA A 579 -30.32 23.92 -47.68
CA ALA A 579 -31.41 23.35 -48.48
C ALA A 579 -30.97 23.28 -49.95
N THR A 580 -30.98 22.07 -50.56
CA THR A 580 -30.87 21.95 -52.01
C THR A 580 -32.22 22.32 -52.61
N ARG A 581 -32.43 23.61 -52.88
CA ARG A 581 -33.52 24.01 -53.76
C ARG A 581 -33.01 24.03 -55.21
N SER A 582 -33.79 23.51 -56.13
CA SER A 582 -33.60 23.62 -57.55
C SER A 582 -33.66 25.11 -57.92
N GLY A 583 -32.51 25.76 -58.07
CA GLY A 583 -32.45 27.19 -58.37
C GLY A 583 -31.41 28.00 -57.58
N SER A 584 -30.56 27.41 -56.74
CA SER A 584 -29.48 28.16 -56.08
C SER A 584 -28.52 28.74 -57.14
N ARG A 585 -28.45 30.08 -57.26
CA ARG A 585 -27.44 30.82 -58.01
C ARG A 585 -26.44 31.40 -57.01
N ASP A 586 -25.16 31.07 -57.19
CA ASP A 586 -24.07 31.78 -56.53
C ASP A 586 -24.04 33.19 -57.12
N ILE A 587 -24.25 34.22 -56.30
CA ILE A 587 -24.23 35.62 -56.71
C ILE A 587 -22.98 36.26 -56.12
N ALA A 588 -22.27 37.04 -56.96
CA ALA A 588 -21.10 37.77 -56.50
C ALA A 588 -21.51 39.04 -55.74
N ILE A 589 -20.88 39.25 -54.60
CA ILE A 589 -20.94 40.47 -53.81
C ILE A 589 -19.83 41.43 -54.27
N TYR A 590 -20.14 42.74 -54.39
CA TYR A 590 -19.17 43.74 -54.84
C TYR A 590 -19.10 44.92 -53.87
N PRO A 591 -17.87 45.43 -53.59
CA PRO A 591 -16.58 44.80 -53.90
C PRO A 591 -16.32 43.57 -53.03
N ASN A 592 -15.45 42.66 -53.46
CA ASN A 592 -14.92 41.59 -52.66
C ASN A 592 -13.39 41.49 -52.91
N PRO A 593 -12.54 41.82 -51.95
CA PRO A 593 -12.80 42.06 -50.51
C PRO A 593 -13.68 43.33 -50.25
N VAL A 594 -14.55 43.22 -49.24
CA VAL A 594 -15.39 44.32 -48.75
C VAL A 594 -14.58 45.16 -47.73
N ARG A 595 -14.82 46.50 -47.72
CA ARG A 595 -14.33 47.36 -46.63
C ARG A 595 -15.48 47.75 -45.71
N ASP A 596 -16.31 48.72 -46.13
CA ASP A 596 -17.40 49.21 -45.27
C ASP A 596 -18.80 48.90 -45.81
N ARG A 597 -18.92 48.75 -47.11
CA ARG A 597 -20.21 48.54 -47.82
C ARG A 597 -20.06 47.52 -48.93
N PHE A 598 -21.14 46.84 -49.22
CA PHE A 598 -21.25 45.92 -50.36
C PHE A 598 -22.56 46.11 -51.12
N MET A 599 -22.56 45.65 -52.34
CA MET A 599 -23.74 45.53 -53.21
C MET A 599 -23.91 44.08 -53.63
N LEU A 600 -25.16 43.58 -53.57
CA LEU A 600 -25.54 42.24 -53.98
C LEU A 600 -26.65 42.39 -55.05
N PRO A 601 -26.40 42.13 -56.34
CA PRO A 601 -27.43 42.12 -57.35
C PRO A 601 -28.26 40.85 -57.22
N VAL A 602 -29.63 41.01 -57.22
CA VAL A 602 -30.57 39.88 -57.04
C VAL A 602 -31.72 40.06 -58.01
N THR A 603 -32.12 39.03 -58.71
CA THR A 603 -33.29 39.04 -59.57
C THR A 603 -34.34 38.09 -58.98
N VAL A 604 -35.55 38.58 -58.75
CA VAL A 604 -36.71 37.85 -58.26
C VAL A 604 -37.82 37.84 -59.27
N GLU A 605 -38.61 36.69 -59.35
CA GLU A 605 -39.65 36.50 -60.33
C GLU A 605 -40.99 37.15 -59.93
N SER A 606 -41.17 37.45 -58.63
CA SER A 606 -42.32 38.14 -58.04
C SER A 606 -41.92 38.99 -56.87
N ASP A 607 -42.75 39.98 -56.49
CA ASP A 607 -42.50 40.75 -55.24
C ASP A 607 -42.49 39.80 -54.06
N CYS A 608 -41.46 39.90 -53.26
CA CYS A 608 -41.27 39.00 -52.10
C CYS A 608 -40.52 39.66 -50.96
N GLN A 609 -40.72 39.12 -49.77
CA GLN A 609 -39.95 39.48 -48.60
C GLN A 609 -38.79 38.46 -48.45
N ALA A 610 -37.55 38.96 -48.32
CA ALA A 610 -36.35 38.13 -48.19
C ALA A 610 -35.61 38.50 -46.94
N THR A 611 -34.99 37.48 -46.28
CA THR A 611 -34.12 37.64 -45.13
C THR A 611 -32.68 37.51 -45.59
N LEU A 612 -31.90 38.57 -45.36
CA LEU A 612 -30.45 38.59 -45.52
C LEU A 612 -29.79 38.28 -44.17
N ARG A 613 -28.89 37.29 -44.17
CA ARG A 613 -28.07 36.92 -42.99
C ARG A 613 -26.60 36.90 -43.37
N ILE A 614 -25.73 37.34 -42.44
CA ILE A 614 -24.27 37.26 -42.56
C ILE A 614 -23.75 36.41 -41.43
N TYR A 615 -22.95 35.41 -41.79
CA TYR A 615 -22.33 34.45 -40.87
C TYR A 615 -20.81 34.66 -40.87
N ASN A 616 -20.20 34.55 -39.68
CA ASN A 616 -18.77 34.56 -39.55
C ASN A 616 -18.15 33.18 -39.85
N ALA A 617 -16.81 33.07 -39.74
CA ALA A 617 -16.08 31.83 -40.00
C ALA A 617 -16.42 30.67 -39.02
N THR A 618 -17.00 30.97 -37.85
CA THR A 618 -17.47 29.94 -36.89
C THR A 618 -18.91 29.51 -37.13
N GLY A 619 -19.59 30.08 -38.13
CA GLY A 619 -20.99 29.79 -38.48
C GLY A 619 -22.02 30.54 -37.63
N ALA A 620 -21.59 31.47 -36.77
CA ALA A 620 -22.52 32.33 -36.03
C ALA A 620 -23.12 33.42 -36.94
N CYS A 621 -24.44 33.61 -36.85
CA CYS A 621 -25.12 34.70 -37.53
C CYS A 621 -24.76 36.06 -36.81
N VAL A 622 -24.01 36.92 -37.49
CA VAL A 622 -23.50 38.16 -36.94
C VAL A 622 -24.31 39.40 -37.40
N GLN A 623 -25.13 39.22 -38.43
CA GLN A 623 -26.02 40.28 -38.90
C GLN A 623 -27.26 39.63 -39.60
N GLN A 624 -28.46 40.19 -39.34
CA GLN A 624 -29.70 39.78 -39.99
C GLN A 624 -30.54 41.01 -40.36
N ARG A 625 -31.14 40.98 -41.56
CA ARG A 625 -31.97 42.07 -42.06
C ARG A 625 -33.08 41.54 -42.95
N LEU A 626 -34.28 42.06 -42.78
CA LEU A 626 -35.41 41.79 -43.62
C LEU A 626 -35.47 42.78 -44.79
N LEU A 627 -35.74 42.31 -45.99
CA LEU A 627 -35.74 43.10 -47.25
C LEU A 627 -37.03 42.85 -48.00
N ASN A 628 -37.58 43.91 -48.58
CA ASN A 628 -38.66 43.78 -49.57
C ASN A 628 -38.05 43.89 -50.96
N LEU A 629 -38.14 42.85 -51.75
CA LEU A 629 -37.62 42.80 -53.11
C LEU A 629 -38.81 42.88 -54.11
N GLN A 630 -38.63 43.73 -55.16
CA GLN A 630 -39.61 43.87 -56.21
C GLN A 630 -39.28 42.93 -57.36
N ARG A 631 -40.28 42.47 -58.09
CA ARG A 631 -40.14 41.69 -59.32
C ARG A 631 -39.13 42.32 -60.27
N GLY A 632 -38.17 41.52 -60.73
CA GLY A 632 -37.07 41.94 -61.60
C GLY A 632 -35.73 42.11 -60.86
N SER A 633 -34.87 42.93 -61.39
CA SER A 633 -33.51 43.12 -60.86
C SER A 633 -33.50 44.08 -59.68
N ASN A 634 -32.98 43.66 -58.55
CA ASN A 634 -32.78 44.42 -57.32
C ASN A 634 -31.27 44.55 -57.00
N THR A 635 -30.89 45.64 -56.38
CA THR A 635 -29.56 45.81 -55.80
C THR A 635 -29.69 45.93 -54.28
N VAL A 636 -29.26 44.90 -53.55
CA VAL A 636 -29.24 44.92 -52.08
C VAL A 636 -27.94 45.58 -51.61
N ASN A 637 -28.07 46.70 -50.95
CA ASN A 637 -26.93 47.39 -50.33
C ASN A 637 -26.80 47.03 -48.86
N GLY A 638 -25.60 46.64 -48.40
CA GLY A 638 -25.31 46.32 -47.01
C GLY A 638 -24.10 47.08 -46.50
N THR A 639 -24.01 47.18 -45.15
CA THR A 639 -22.83 47.72 -44.44
C THR A 639 -22.20 46.62 -43.56
N THR A 640 -20.90 46.68 -43.43
CA THR A 640 -20.10 45.79 -42.62
C THR A 640 -19.35 46.58 -41.55
N ALA A 641 -19.74 47.83 -41.25
CA ALA A 641 -19.02 48.75 -40.37
C ALA A 641 -18.82 48.16 -38.97
N ASP A 642 -19.78 47.35 -38.47
CA ASP A 642 -19.75 46.75 -37.11
C ASP A 642 -19.13 45.34 -37.08
N LEU A 643 -18.63 44.83 -38.22
CA LEU A 643 -18.06 43.50 -38.29
C LEU A 643 -16.52 43.54 -38.26
N PRO A 644 -15.79 42.67 -37.51
CA PRO A 644 -14.33 42.57 -37.54
C PRO A 644 -13.82 42.07 -38.91
N ALA A 645 -12.56 42.37 -39.24
CA ALA A 645 -11.95 41.83 -40.45
C ALA A 645 -11.95 40.29 -40.39
N GLY A 646 -12.27 39.62 -41.53
CA GLY A 646 -12.38 38.15 -41.58
C GLY A 646 -13.15 37.66 -42.79
N ASN A 647 -13.35 36.37 -42.85
CA ASN A 647 -14.17 35.71 -43.91
C ASN A 647 -15.62 35.51 -43.46
N TYR A 648 -16.57 35.83 -44.35
CA TYR A 648 -17.98 35.81 -44.08
C TYR A 648 -18.75 35.08 -45.20
N VAL A 649 -19.89 34.54 -44.82
CA VAL A 649 -20.88 34.01 -45.76
C VAL A 649 -22.16 34.84 -45.65
N LEU A 650 -22.57 35.42 -46.73
CA LEU A 650 -23.87 36.10 -46.87
C LEU A 650 -24.89 35.12 -47.46
N MET A 651 -26.08 35.09 -46.88
CA MET A 651 -27.20 34.34 -47.37
C MET A 651 -28.42 35.26 -47.49
N LEU A 652 -29.13 35.10 -48.61
CA LEU A 652 -30.41 35.75 -48.86
C LEU A 652 -31.44 34.70 -49.14
N GLU A 653 -32.51 34.68 -48.37
CA GLU A 653 -33.54 33.66 -48.37
C GLU A 653 -34.95 34.28 -48.46
N SER A 654 -35.76 33.80 -49.39
CA SER A 654 -37.21 34.08 -49.49
C SER A 654 -37.95 32.82 -50.02
N GLU A 655 -39.28 32.84 -50.09
CA GLU A 655 -40.04 31.79 -50.76
C GLU A 655 -39.59 31.65 -52.23
N GLY A 656 -38.92 30.52 -52.52
CA GLY A 656 -38.43 30.20 -53.88
C GLY A 656 -37.04 30.72 -54.24
N LEU A 657 -36.35 31.48 -53.38
CA LEU A 657 -35.02 31.99 -53.63
C LEU A 657 -34.09 31.68 -52.44
N LEU A 658 -33.01 30.97 -52.70
CA LEU A 658 -31.85 30.90 -51.78
C LEU A 658 -30.59 31.25 -52.54
N THR A 659 -29.93 32.31 -52.09
CA THR A 659 -28.72 32.85 -52.72
C THR A 659 -27.64 32.96 -51.64
N LYS A 660 -26.42 32.57 -51.97
CA LYS A 660 -25.26 32.72 -51.07
C LYS A 660 -24.11 33.40 -51.79
N SER A 661 -23.30 34.12 -51.01
CA SER A 661 -22.05 34.70 -51.45
C SER A 661 -21.03 34.63 -50.33
N ARG A 662 -19.78 34.33 -50.67
CA ARG A 662 -18.65 34.46 -49.74
C ARG A 662 -17.90 35.75 -50.00
N PHE A 663 -17.49 36.40 -48.92
CA PHE A 663 -16.69 37.60 -49.03
C PHE A 663 -15.66 37.69 -47.90
N SER A 664 -14.54 38.39 -48.21
CA SER A 664 -13.56 38.75 -47.22
C SER A 664 -13.74 40.19 -46.83
N LEU A 665 -13.78 40.51 -45.55
CA LEU A 665 -13.81 41.84 -45.00
C LEU A 665 -12.39 42.25 -44.60
N ILE A 666 -11.92 43.36 -45.15
CA ILE A 666 -10.62 43.98 -44.81
C ILE A 666 -10.89 45.38 -44.24
N ARG A 667 -10.12 45.75 -43.25
CA ARG A 667 -10.14 47.09 -42.62
C ARG A 667 -9.04 47.97 -43.19
#